data_aedf02270380b5e5e28d736d1367a30a
#
_entry.id   aedf02270380b5e5e28d736d1367a30a
#
_cell.length_a   1.000
_cell.length_b   1.000
_cell.length_c   1.000
_cell.angle_alpha   90.00
_cell.angle_beta   90.00
_cell.angle_gamma   90.00
#
_symmetry.space_group_name_H-M   'P 1'
#
loop_
_entity.id
_entity.type
_entity.pdbx_description
1 polymer ?
#
loop_
_entity_poly.entity_id
_entity_poly.type
_entity_poly.pdbx_seq_one_letter_code
_entity_poly.pdbx_strand_id
1 'polypeptide(L)'
;MNQSAGAAQHTHRYSVEEKDIGPVGPDRNWKGIGISLLVILVVLSFIGLSIVLLSKDTGSKTSGSPLTLDDLFQRSFQIHDPDAKWISAKEIIFQRWDGNVFKMDMNNNKTELLLKNTTFATFKASKFAISPDLNFVLLGYDVKQVHRHSFLASYLIYNLYTREVQELNPPEVSNSALQFASWGVQGQQLIYIFENNIYYKANVQSSSWRLTSSGQDGVVFNGITDWLYEMEVLHHQAAHWWSPDGSRLAYLTINDSLVPTMFLPRFTGSLYPRGTEYRYPKMGQNNPAVGLHVITLDGSSFTEEIKPPDGFHTRELYITMVKWVAQEKLSVRWVNRAQNMSVLSLCDTTAGSCITKHVMVSDKWLDGQNEKPVFSRDSTAFFTIMPLKHSSHGAFNHIAMISNHSSGKDVSLHHLTSGTWDVTHILSYDESTNSVFFLSTEEGPSQQHLYRVSVMDSSDKECLSCSLFRSNCTYYDAALSSDCQHVLLNCRGPGLPQTTLHKLSSMREFQTLDESAELRAALKNRRVPKTERRTVQINSFAFRLELILPMDLDETQKHPLLLVLWESVLVSSEHIIVARVDGRGSSFQGEEILYGVHQRLGTVDAQDQTTALEQLLKLPYIDESKVGVYGKAYGGFLSTVLLLSHNSRFRCGIAVAPITDWRLYGSACSEKYFGFPAKEEYKYQISSLVGITATQPQELFIIHGTEDATVHFQHSAELVKLLSSLNVNYTLQIFPDEGHTLSSHSQQFMLSSVMAFYKRCFQEKNTVALETSKEDD
;
A
#
# COMPACT_ATOMS: atom_id res chain seq x y z
N MET A 1 -29.51 -42.97 41.13
CA MET A 1 -30.53 -44.05 41.03
C MET A 1 -30.23 -44.73 39.70
N ASN A 2 -29.47 -45.84 39.74
CA ASN A 2 -29.89 -47.24 39.82
C ASN A 2 -30.77 -47.62 38.61
N GLN A 3 -30.54 -48.62 37.83
CA GLN A 3 -29.89 -49.97 37.89
C GLN A 3 -30.00 -50.50 36.43
N SER A 4 -29.07 -51.10 35.83
CA SER A 4 -28.51 -52.47 35.91
C SER A 4 -29.36 -53.60 35.31
N ALA A 5 -28.65 -54.51 34.69
CA ALA A 5 -28.88 -55.94 34.42
C ALA A 5 -29.51 -56.24 33.04
N GLY A 6 -29.17 -57.26 32.32
CA GLY A 6 -28.25 -58.37 32.51
C GLY A 6 -28.50 -59.43 31.44
N ALA A 7 -27.46 -60.09 31.10
CA ALA A 7 -27.20 -61.42 30.59
C ALA A 7 -28.32 -62.30 30.00
N ALA A 8 -28.05 -63.06 28.94
CA ALA A 8 -27.98 -64.51 28.99
C ALA A 8 -27.42 -65.14 27.70
N GLN A 9 -26.48 -66.03 27.93
CA GLN A 9 -25.96 -67.05 27.01
C GLN A 9 -26.97 -68.08 26.64
N HIS A 10 -26.90 -68.64 25.44
CA HIS A 10 -27.27 -70.01 25.16
C HIS A 10 -26.27 -70.69 24.26
N THR A 11 -25.58 -71.61 24.89
CA THR A 11 -24.77 -72.71 24.32
C THR A 11 -25.68 -73.82 23.82
N HIS A 12 -25.46 -74.36 22.65
CA HIS A 12 -25.88 -75.71 22.29
C HIS A 12 -24.65 -76.49 21.75
N ARG A 13 -24.25 -77.48 22.54
CA ARG A 13 -23.42 -78.62 22.19
C ARG A 13 -24.24 -79.65 21.43
N TYR A 14 -23.71 -80.23 20.37
CA TYR A 14 -23.97 -81.58 19.96
C TYR A 14 -22.69 -82.32 19.67
N SER A 15 -22.64 -83.54 20.16
CA SER A 15 -21.51 -84.44 20.22
C SER A 15 -21.42 -85.37 19.01
N VAL A 16 -20.23 -85.64 18.56
CA VAL A 16 -19.49 -86.86 18.25
C VAL A 16 -20.22 -87.93 17.43
N GLU A 17 -19.66 -88.25 16.29
CA GLU A 17 -19.39 -89.64 15.92
C GLU A 17 -18.10 -89.71 15.09
N GLU A 18 -17.20 -90.52 15.59
CA GLU A 18 -15.89 -90.87 15.07
C GLU A 18 -16.06 -92.02 14.05
N LYS A 19 -15.56 -91.87 12.81
CA LYS A 19 -15.22 -92.97 11.92
C LYS A 19 -13.88 -92.77 11.31
N ASP A 20 -12.99 -93.61 11.75
CA ASP A 20 -11.64 -93.86 11.32
C ASP A 20 -11.61 -94.31 9.84
N ILE A 21 -10.92 -93.62 8.93
CA ILE A 21 -10.44 -94.14 7.64
C ILE A 21 -9.10 -93.54 7.38
N GLY A 22 -8.13 -94.36 7.18
CA GLY A 22 -6.69 -94.15 7.07
C GLY A 22 -6.21 -93.20 5.91
N PRO A 23 -4.92 -92.94 5.84
CA PRO A 23 -4.42 -91.77 5.10
C PRO A 23 -4.27 -92.05 3.61
N VAL A 24 -5.00 -91.29 2.81
CA VAL A 24 -4.71 -91.08 1.38
C VAL A 24 -4.12 -89.68 1.22
N GLY A 25 -2.82 -89.61 1.00
CA GLY A 25 -2.14 -88.34 0.71
C GLY A 25 -2.63 -87.77 -0.62
N PRO A 26 -3.01 -86.47 -0.70
CA PRO A 26 -3.34 -85.87 -1.97
C PRO A 26 -2.05 -85.64 -2.78
N ASP A 27 -2.01 -86.23 -3.96
CA ASP A 27 -1.02 -85.89 -4.99
C ASP A 27 -1.04 -84.37 -5.24
N ARG A 28 -0.05 -83.67 -4.77
CA ARG A 28 0.11 -82.24 -5.04
C ARG A 28 0.37 -82.04 -6.53
N ASN A 29 -0.61 -81.48 -7.22
CA ASN A 29 -0.48 -81.10 -8.61
C ASN A 29 0.48 -79.93 -8.80
N TRP A 30 1.77 -80.22 -8.70
CA TRP A 30 2.85 -79.23 -8.84
C TRP A 30 2.80 -78.49 -10.17
N LYS A 31 2.26 -79.07 -11.23
CA LYS A 31 2.06 -78.42 -12.52
C LYS A 31 0.96 -77.33 -12.44
N GLY A 32 -0.12 -77.56 -11.74
CA GLY A 32 -1.20 -76.59 -11.51
C GLY A 32 -0.72 -75.42 -10.61
N ILE A 33 0.04 -75.73 -9.54
CA ILE A 33 0.62 -74.69 -8.67
C ILE A 33 1.65 -73.85 -9.46
N GLY A 34 2.50 -74.45 -10.26
CA GLY A 34 3.46 -73.77 -11.11
C GLY A 34 2.81 -72.82 -12.12
N ILE A 35 1.73 -73.26 -12.78
CA ILE A 35 0.96 -72.46 -13.73
C ILE A 35 0.27 -71.30 -13.00
N SER A 36 -0.33 -71.51 -11.83
CA SER A 36 -0.96 -70.45 -11.05
C SER A 36 0.02 -69.38 -10.60
N LEU A 37 1.19 -69.80 -10.12
CA LEU A 37 2.28 -68.87 -9.75
C LEU A 37 2.82 -68.10 -10.95
N LEU A 38 2.90 -68.72 -12.10
CA LEU A 38 3.34 -68.08 -13.35
C LEU A 38 2.31 -67.03 -13.82
N VAL A 39 1.01 -67.34 -13.74
CA VAL A 39 -0.05 -66.41 -14.07
C VAL A 39 -0.05 -65.21 -13.10
N ILE A 40 0.13 -65.45 -11.78
CA ILE A 40 0.23 -64.38 -10.79
C ILE A 40 1.46 -63.51 -11.07
N LEU A 41 2.61 -64.08 -11.41
CA LEU A 41 3.81 -63.34 -11.77
C LEU A 41 3.63 -62.53 -13.03
N VAL A 42 2.96 -63.05 -14.07
CA VAL A 42 2.62 -62.31 -15.29
C VAL A 42 1.65 -61.15 -15.01
N VAL A 43 0.63 -61.40 -14.18
CA VAL A 43 -0.32 -60.33 -13.77
C VAL A 43 0.37 -59.26 -12.95
N LEU A 44 1.21 -59.63 -11.99
CA LEU A 44 2.00 -58.67 -11.22
C LEU A 44 3.01 -57.90 -12.09
N SER A 45 3.58 -58.56 -13.09
CA SER A 45 4.45 -57.90 -14.09
C SER A 45 3.69 -56.90 -14.95
N PHE A 46 2.46 -57.25 -15.41
CA PHE A 46 1.59 -56.29 -16.13
C PHE A 46 1.13 -55.14 -15.23
N ILE A 47 0.81 -55.37 -13.98
CA ILE A 47 0.46 -54.32 -13.02
C ILE A 47 1.69 -53.43 -12.76
N GLY A 48 2.87 -54.00 -12.56
CA GLY A 48 4.12 -53.25 -12.42
C GLY A 48 4.46 -52.44 -13.68
N LEU A 49 4.29 -53.04 -14.86
CA LEU A 49 4.49 -52.36 -16.14
C LEU A 49 3.45 -51.21 -16.34
N SER A 50 2.20 -51.45 -16.01
CA SER A 50 1.15 -50.43 -16.04
C SER A 50 1.44 -49.28 -15.07
N ILE A 51 1.89 -49.58 -13.87
CA ILE A 51 2.28 -48.55 -12.89
C ILE A 51 3.49 -47.76 -13.43
N VAL A 52 4.49 -48.40 -14.03
CA VAL A 52 5.65 -47.73 -14.64
C VAL A 52 5.27 -46.96 -15.88
N LEU A 53 4.34 -47.44 -16.71
CA LEU A 53 3.86 -46.71 -17.90
C LEU A 53 2.94 -45.54 -17.53
N LEU A 54 2.08 -45.70 -16.52
CA LEU A 54 1.25 -44.60 -15.97
C LEU A 54 2.07 -43.59 -15.14
N SER A 55 3.19 -44.00 -14.58
CA SER A 55 4.12 -43.10 -13.89
C SER A 55 5.11 -42.40 -14.84
N LYS A 56 5.13 -42.76 -16.11
CA LYS A 56 5.86 -42.05 -17.16
C LYS A 56 5.05 -40.91 -17.79
N ASP A 57 4.32 -40.16 -16.99
CA ASP A 57 4.06 -38.77 -17.33
C ASP A 57 5.35 -38.00 -17.05
N THR A 58 6.14 -37.88 -18.08
CA THR A 58 7.33 -37.04 -18.14
C THR A 58 6.95 -35.58 -18.30
N GLY A 59 6.17 -35.05 -17.37
CA GLY A 59 6.20 -33.66 -17.01
C GLY A 59 7.30 -33.49 -15.97
N SER A 60 8.27 -32.66 -16.20
CA SER A 60 9.22 -32.18 -15.20
C SER A 60 8.45 -31.88 -13.93
N LYS A 61 8.52 -32.76 -12.90
CA LYS A 61 7.89 -32.52 -11.61
C LYS A 61 8.58 -31.31 -10.99
N THR A 62 8.06 -30.12 -11.22
CA THR A 62 8.38 -28.95 -10.43
C THR A 62 8.01 -29.31 -8.99
N SER A 63 9.05 -29.51 -8.18
CA SER A 63 8.93 -29.87 -6.77
C SER A 63 8.25 -28.72 -6.03
N GLY A 64 7.09 -28.93 -5.42
CA GLY A 64 6.43 -27.97 -4.55
C GLY A 64 4.89 -28.03 -4.65
N SER A 65 4.21 -27.66 -3.56
CA SER A 65 2.76 -27.48 -3.53
C SER A 65 2.36 -26.08 -4.01
N PRO A 66 1.16 -25.89 -4.57
CA PRO A 66 0.68 -24.55 -4.92
C PRO A 66 0.56 -23.66 -3.68
N LEU A 67 0.66 -22.34 -3.87
CA LEU A 67 0.28 -21.38 -2.85
C LEU A 67 -1.23 -21.44 -2.65
N THR A 68 -1.65 -21.44 -1.40
CA THR A 68 -3.07 -21.47 -1.01
C THR A 68 -3.50 -20.10 -0.46
N LEU A 69 -4.81 -19.86 -0.39
CA LEU A 69 -5.33 -18.65 0.22
C LEU A 69 -4.93 -18.53 1.70
N ASP A 70 -4.93 -19.65 2.43
CA ASP A 70 -4.55 -19.67 3.85
C ASP A 70 -3.09 -19.29 4.08
N ASP A 71 -2.20 -19.58 3.13
CA ASP A 71 -0.79 -19.18 3.21
C ASP A 71 -0.65 -17.65 3.33
N LEU A 72 -1.49 -16.87 2.65
CA LEU A 72 -1.43 -15.40 2.69
C LEU A 72 -1.68 -14.81 4.09
N PHE A 73 -2.41 -15.53 4.94
CA PHE A 73 -2.77 -15.09 6.28
C PHE A 73 -1.87 -15.69 7.36
N GLN A 74 -0.98 -16.60 7.00
CA GLN A 74 0.03 -17.14 7.92
C GLN A 74 1.17 -16.15 8.09
N ARG A 75 1.60 -15.93 9.33
CA ARG A 75 2.69 -15.00 9.66
C ARG A 75 3.98 -15.29 8.87
N SER A 76 4.32 -16.55 8.63
CA SER A 76 5.53 -16.96 7.91
C SER A 76 5.56 -16.54 6.44
N PHE A 77 4.41 -16.22 5.83
CA PHE A 77 4.30 -15.70 4.47
C PHE A 77 4.19 -14.17 4.41
N GLN A 78 4.14 -13.49 5.56
CA GLN A 78 4.10 -12.04 5.59
C GLN A 78 5.50 -11.46 5.43
N ILE A 79 5.57 -10.33 4.70
CA ILE A 79 6.78 -9.54 4.61
C ILE A 79 7.00 -8.84 5.95
N HIS A 80 8.17 -9.04 6.54
CA HIS A 80 8.59 -8.32 7.74
C HIS A 80 9.23 -6.98 7.34
N ASP A 81 8.82 -5.90 8.01
CA ASP A 81 9.48 -4.62 7.97
C ASP A 81 10.18 -4.41 9.33
N PRO A 82 11.50 -4.30 9.37
CA PRO A 82 12.21 -4.11 10.63
C PRO A 82 11.97 -2.73 11.27
N ASP A 83 11.19 -1.84 10.64
CA ASP A 83 10.93 -0.46 11.10
C ASP A 83 12.22 0.25 11.56
N ALA A 84 13.28 0.08 10.77
CA ALA A 84 14.61 0.56 11.10
C ALA A 84 14.70 2.09 11.00
N LYS A 85 15.15 2.75 12.07
CA LYS A 85 15.21 4.21 12.19
C LYS A 85 16.51 4.69 12.77
N TRP A 86 17.08 5.74 12.19
CA TRP A 86 18.20 6.47 12.76
C TRP A 86 17.76 7.23 14.01
N ILE A 87 18.47 7.05 15.10
CA ILE A 87 18.31 7.84 16.36
C ILE A 87 19.43 8.84 16.57
N SER A 88 20.56 8.59 15.93
CA SER A 88 21.70 9.52 15.85
C SER A 88 22.44 9.29 14.53
N ALA A 89 23.52 10.04 14.29
CA ALA A 89 24.38 9.82 13.12
C ALA A 89 24.99 8.41 13.07
N LYS A 90 25.09 7.72 14.21
CA LYS A 90 25.83 6.46 14.36
C LYS A 90 25.04 5.35 15.04
N GLU A 91 23.79 5.57 15.36
CA GLU A 91 22.95 4.59 16.03
C GLU A 91 21.62 4.40 15.32
N ILE A 92 21.19 3.16 15.20
CA ILE A 92 19.95 2.75 14.57
C ILE A 92 19.16 1.84 15.51
N ILE A 93 17.82 1.99 15.52
CA ILE A 93 16.89 1.07 16.17
C ILE A 93 16.19 0.27 15.09
N PHE A 94 15.97 -1.01 15.35
CA PHE A 94 15.22 -1.89 14.44
C PHE A 94 14.54 -3.03 15.21
N GLN A 95 13.45 -3.55 14.66
CA GLN A 95 12.74 -4.70 15.20
C GLN A 95 13.06 -5.94 14.37
N ARG A 96 13.36 -7.07 15.01
CA ARG A 96 13.53 -8.36 14.35
C ARG A 96 12.20 -9.10 14.20
N TRP A 97 12.20 -10.11 13.35
CA TRP A 97 11.05 -10.99 13.12
C TRP A 97 10.45 -11.59 14.41
N ASP A 98 11.27 -11.87 15.41
CA ASP A 98 10.84 -12.36 16.72
C ASP A 98 10.11 -11.32 17.55
N GLY A 99 10.02 -10.07 17.08
CA GLY A 99 9.38 -8.94 17.74
C GLY A 99 10.23 -8.23 18.78
N ASN A 100 11.48 -8.66 19.01
CA ASN A 100 12.42 -7.96 19.87
C ASN A 100 12.98 -6.71 19.19
N VAL A 101 13.15 -5.62 19.94
CA VAL A 101 13.70 -4.36 19.45
C VAL A 101 15.14 -4.20 19.89
N PHE A 102 16.00 -3.89 18.94
CA PHE A 102 17.44 -3.75 19.12
C PHE A 102 17.92 -2.36 18.77
N LYS A 103 19.01 -1.95 19.41
CA LYS A 103 19.83 -0.80 19.04
C LYS A 103 21.16 -1.31 18.50
N MET A 104 21.66 -0.70 17.44
CA MET A 104 22.98 -0.96 16.90
C MET A 104 23.79 0.34 16.87
N ASP A 105 25.03 0.26 17.37
CA ASP A 105 26.04 1.34 17.34
C ASP A 105 27.08 1.05 16.27
N MET A 106 27.22 1.93 15.29
CA MET A 106 28.15 1.80 14.17
C MET A 106 29.63 1.95 14.56
N ASN A 107 29.93 2.63 15.68
CA ASN A 107 31.32 2.86 16.09
C ASN A 107 32.00 1.56 16.56
N ASN A 108 31.26 0.73 17.29
CA ASN A 108 31.79 -0.49 17.92
C ASN A 108 31.19 -1.78 17.32
N ASN A 109 30.29 -1.66 16.34
CA ASN A 109 29.53 -2.76 15.74
C ASN A 109 28.79 -3.60 16.78
N LYS A 110 28.26 -2.95 17.82
CA LYS A 110 27.58 -3.63 18.93
C LYS A 110 26.07 -3.52 18.75
N THR A 111 25.40 -4.67 18.84
CA THR A 111 23.92 -4.74 18.88
C THR A 111 23.48 -5.03 20.30
N GLU A 112 22.57 -4.21 20.82
CA GLU A 112 22.03 -4.29 22.18
C GLU A 112 20.53 -4.48 22.14
N LEU A 113 19.99 -5.38 22.96
CA LEU A 113 18.56 -5.60 23.13
C LEU A 113 17.97 -4.46 23.97
N LEU A 114 17.08 -3.66 23.38
CA LEU A 114 16.37 -2.58 24.10
C LEU A 114 15.05 -3.05 24.71
N LEU A 115 14.23 -3.76 23.92
CA LEU A 115 12.88 -4.14 24.35
C LEU A 115 12.55 -5.56 23.91
N LYS A 116 12.09 -6.39 24.86
CA LYS A 116 11.67 -7.76 24.59
C LYS A 116 10.27 -7.82 24.00
N ASN A 117 10.02 -8.77 23.14
CA ASN A 117 8.69 -9.07 22.59
C ASN A 117 7.67 -9.40 23.70
N THR A 118 8.10 -10.00 24.80
CA THR A 118 7.26 -10.30 25.97
C THR A 118 6.64 -9.05 26.60
N THR A 119 7.30 -7.89 26.49
CA THR A 119 6.75 -6.61 26.98
C THR A 119 5.51 -6.23 26.17
N PHE A 120 5.54 -6.36 24.84
CA PHE A 120 4.38 -6.11 23.99
C PHE A 120 3.22 -7.05 24.33
N ALA A 121 3.50 -8.32 24.55
CA ALA A 121 2.49 -9.32 24.93
C ALA A 121 1.88 -9.00 26.31
N THR A 122 2.69 -8.60 27.28
CA THR A 122 2.24 -8.27 28.64
C THR A 122 1.25 -7.10 28.65
N PHE A 123 1.56 -6.03 27.91
CA PHE A 123 0.73 -4.82 27.82
C PHE A 123 -0.25 -4.83 26.66
N LYS A 124 -0.32 -5.91 25.87
CA LYS A 124 -1.11 -5.99 24.63
C LYS A 124 -0.83 -4.83 23.68
N ALA A 125 0.40 -4.32 23.72
CA ALA A 125 0.80 -3.19 22.90
C ALA A 125 1.05 -3.62 21.44
N SER A 126 0.51 -2.86 20.51
CA SER A 126 0.70 -3.06 19.06
C SER A 126 1.46 -1.89 18.41
N LYS A 127 1.68 -0.81 19.15
CA LYS A 127 2.47 0.36 18.73
C LYS A 127 3.51 0.68 19.77
N PHE A 128 4.68 1.17 19.34
CA PHE A 128 5.70 1.64 20.27
C PHE A 128 6.51 2.80 19.68
N ALA A 129 7.08 3.61 20.55
CA ALA A 129 8.06 4.62 20.20
C ALA A 129 9.06 4.77 21.37
N ILE A 130 10.35 4.82 21.05
CA ILE A 130 11.42 4.95 22.05
C ILE A 130 11.79 6.42 22.19
N SER A 131 11.98 6.91 23.43
CA SER A 131 12.38 8.28 23.69
C SER A 131 13.79 8.57 23.16
N PRO A 132 14.09 9.82 22.73
CA PRO A 132 15.43 10.19 22.22
C PRO A 132 16.59 9.89 23.19
N ASP A 133 16.33 9.95 24.50
CA ASP A 133 17.32 9.62 25.55
C ASP A 133 17.44 8.11 25.83
N LEU A 134 16.65 7.26 25.15
CA LEU A 134 16.63 5.81 25.29
C LEU A 134 16.25 5.30 26.70
N ASN A 135 15.58 6.12 27.51
CA ASN A 135 15.17 5.74 28.86
C ASN A 135 13.73 5.20 28.92
N PHE A 136 12.88 5.63 28.00
CA PHE A 136 11.46 5.33 28.03
C PHE A 136 10.96 4.80 26.69
N VAL A 137 9.89 4.01 26.76
CA VAL A 137 9.12 3.55 25.61
C VAL A 137 7.67 3.96 25.80
N LEU A 138 7.09 4.58 24.78
CA LEU A 138 5.66 4.80 24.66
C LEU A 138 5.03 3.55 24.05
N LEU A 139 4.11 2.90 24.74
CA LEU A 139 3.41 1.68 24.30
C LEU A 139 1.95 2.00 24.04
N GLY A 140 1.49 1.80 22.82
CA GLY A 140 0.08 1.97 22.41
C GLY A 140 -0.67 0.65 22.40
N TYR A 141 -1.81 0.58 23.10
CA TYR A 141 -2.70 -0.57 23.20
C TYR A 141 -4.15 -0.17 22.93
N ASP A 142 -5.05 -1.14 22.81
CA ASP A 142 -6.46 -0.94 22.42
C ASP A 142 -6.62 -0.05 21.17
N VAL A 143 -5.77 -0.31 20.18
CA VAL A 143 -5.71 0.46 18.93
C VAL A 143 -6.97 0.25 18.11
N LYS A 144 -7.68 1.34 17.80
CA LYS A 144 -8.84 1.37 16.90
C LYS A 144 -8.52 2.23 15.70
N GLN A 145 -8.50 1.65 14.51
CA GLN A 145 -8.33 2.38 13.26
C GLN A 145 -9.51 3.33 13.03
N VAL A 146 -9.22 4.57 12.64
CA VAL A 146 -10.23 5.59 12.29
C VAL A 146 -10.33 5.73 10.78
N HIS A 147 -9.22 6.14 10.12
CA HIS A 147 -9.09 6.19 8.67
C HIS A 147 -7.87 5.36 8.22
N ARG A 148 -7.25 5.70 7.13
CA ARG A 148 -6.11 4.95 6.58
C ARG A 148 -4.86 5.01 7.48
N HIS A 149 -4.57 6.17 8.05
CA HIS A 149 -3.37 6.42 8.84
C HIS A 149 -3.69 6.71 10.31
N SER A 150 -4.84 7.31 10.58
CA SER A 150 -5.28 7.70 11.92
C SER A 150 -5.87 6.54 12.71
N PHE A 151 -5.59 6.56 14.00
CA PHE A 151 -6.12 5.58 14.96
C PHE A 151 -6.24 6.23 16.34
N LEU A 152 -7.13 5.69 17.16
CA LEU A 152 -7.23 5.96 18.60
C LEU A 152 -6.49 4.85 19.35
N ALA A 153 -5.77 5.21 20.40
CA ALA A 153 -5.12 4.24 21.29
C ALA A 153 -4.98 4.76 22.70
N SER A 154 -4.94 3.87 23.67
CA SER A 154 -4.48 4.18 25.01
C SER A 154 -2.97 3.96 25.10
N TYR A 155 -2.28 4.74 25.95
CA TYR A 155 -0.82 4.72 25.99
C TYR A 155 -0.27 4.55 27.39
N LEU A 156 0.82 3.77 27.46
CA LEU A 156 1.66 3.61 28.63
C LEU A 156 3.06 4.15 28.37
N ILE A 157 3.65 4.80 29.33
CA ILE A 157 5.06 5.17 29.37
C ILE A 157 5.78 4.11 30.21
N TYR A 158 6.68 3.36 29.59
CA TYR A 158 7.44 2.27 30.19
C TYR A 158 8.90 2.66 30.35
N ASN A 159 9.44 2.61 31.58
CA ASN A 159 10.86 2.84 31.84
C ASN A 159 11.67 1.58 31.52
N LEU A 160 12.67 1.69 30.62
CA LEU A 160 13.48 0.57 30.16
C LEU A 160 14.37 -0.05 31.26
N TYR A 161 14.77 0.73 32.27
CA TYR A 161 15.66 0.31 33.32
C TYR A 161 14.93 -0.14 34.57
N THR A 162 14.04 0.71 35.09
CA THR A 162 13.29 0.42 36.34
C THR A 162 12.09 -0.49 36.09
N ARG A 163 11.61 -0.59 34.84
CA ARG A 163 10.39 -1.30 34.42
C ARG A 163 9.11 -0.73 35.02
N GLU A 164 9.16 0.47 35.54
CA GLU A 164 7.99 1.21 36.01
C GLU A 164 7.12 1.58 34.82
N VAL A 165 5.81 1.63 35.08
CA VAL A 165 4.78 1.93 34.07
C VAL A 165 3.94 3.08 34.55
N GLN A 166 3.71 4.06 33.68
CA GLN A 166 2.83 5.20 33.93
C GLN A 166 1.83 5.31 32.76
N GLU A 167 0.55 5.51 33.09
CA GLU A 167 -0.43 5.84 32.07
C GLU A 167 -0.24 7.26 31.54
N LEU A 168 -0.44 7.43 30.22
CA LEU A 168 -0.46 8.74 29.60
C LEU A 168 -1.90 9.19 29.43
N ASN A 169 -2.34 10.10 30.29
CA ASN A 169 -3.68 10.67 30.30
C ASN A 169 -3.64 12.20 30.31
N PRO A 170 -4.64 12.89 29.72
CA PRO A 170 -4.84 14.32 29.97
C PRO A 170 -5.08 14.60 31.46
N PRO A 171 -4.84 15.83 31.95
CA PRO A 171 -5.16 16.19 33.30
C PRO A 171 -6.62 15.89 33.65
N GLU A 172 -6.85 15.30 34.83
CA GLU A 172 -8.19 14.97 35.36
C GLU A 172 -8.99 13.91 34.58
N VAL A 173 -8.37 13.27 33.56
CA VAL A 173 -8.98 12.20 32.79
C VAL A 173 -8.23 10.90 33.05
N SER A 174 -8.95 9.80 33.22
CA SER A 174 -8.37 8.45 33.38
C SER A 174 -8.80 7.55 32.23
N ASN A 175 -7.97 6.57 31.85
CA ASN A 175 -8.25 5.59 30.80
C ASN A 175 -8.62 6.26 29.47
N SER A 176 -7.91 7.31 29.09
CA SER A 176 -8.20 8.06 27.87
C SER A 176 -7.74 7.29 26.61
N ALA A 177 -8.55 7.38 25.55
CA ALA A 177 -8.11 7.05 24.20
C ALA A 177 -7.59 8.32 23.52
N LEU A 178 -6.31 8.35 23.19
CA LEU A 178 -5.66 9.49 22.56
C LEU A 178 -5.71 9.36 21.04
N GLN A 179 -5.85 10.50 20.36
CA GLN A 179 -5.83 10.58 18.90
C GLN A 179 -4.40 10.49 18.34
N PHE A 180 -3.41 10.89 19.15
CA PHE A 180 -2.00 10.82 18.80
C PHE A 180 -1.14 10.88 20.07
N ALA A 181 0.04 10.24 20.07
CA ALA A 181 1.09 10.46 21.04
C ALA A 181 2.45 10.15 20.44
N SER A 182 3.43 11.03 20.66
CA SER A 182 4.82 10.81 20.25
C SER A 182 5.82 11.58 21.10
N TRP A 183 7.05 11.07 21.10
CA TRP A 183 8.19 11.79 21.66
C TRP A 183 8.55 13.00 20.80
N GLY A 184 9.12 14.03 21.44
CA GLY A 184 9.76 15.14 20.77
C GLY A 184 11.13 14.77 20.19
N VAL A 185 11.93 15.78 19.86
CA VAL A 185 13.26 15.59 19.25
C VAL A 185 14.39 15.48 20.27
N GLN A 186 14.16 15.87 21.52
CA GLN A 186 15.17 15.86 22.58
C GLN A 186 14.65 15.25 23.87
N GLY A 187 15.52 14.48 24.55
CA GLY A 187 15.29 13.94 25.88
C GLY A 187 13.96 13.18 26.02
N GLN A 188 13.08 13.68 26.90
CA GLN A 188 11.79 13.04 27.19
C GLN A 188 10.60 13.96 26.85
N GLN A 189 10.82 14.94 25.98
CA GLN A 189 9.72 15.75 25.47
C GLN A 189 8.66 14.88 24.82
N LEU A 190 7.39 15.13 25.13
CA LEU A 190 6.26 14.34 24.66
C LEU A 190 5.10 15.25 24.29
N ILE A 191 4.47 14.98 23.15
CA ILE A 191 3.17 15.54 22.81
C ILE A 191 2.14 14.43 22.64
N TYR A 192 0.91 14.74 22.95
CA TYR A 192 -0.24 13.92 22.65
C TYR A 192 -1.45 14.78 22.32
N ILE A 193 -2.42 14.18 21.63
CA ILE A 193 -3.63 14.87 21.18
C ILE A 193 -4.85 14.17 21.75
N PHE A 194 -5.69 14.96 22.43
CA PHE A 194 -6.95 14.53 22.99
C PHE A 194 -8.01 15.60 22.74
N GLU A 195 -9.20 15.16 22.31
CA GLU A 195 -10.32 16.07 21.94
C GLU A 195 -9.87 17.18 20.97
N ASN A 196 -9.09 16.78 19.93
CA ASN A 196 -8.54 17.67 18.91
C ASN A 196 -7.64 18.80 19.44
N ASN A 197 -7.09 18.67 20.65
CA ASN A 197 -6.17 19.64 21.21
C ASN A 197 -4.83 19.02 21.55
N ILE A 198 -3.78 19.82 21.35
CA ILE A 198 -2.39 19.44 21.62
C ILE A 198 -2.07 19.63 23.08
N TYR A 199 -1.50 18.59 23.69
CA TYR A 199 -0.94 18.61 25.04
C TYR A 199 0.57 18.33 24.96
N TYR A 200 1.34 18.99 25.83
CA TYR A 200 2.79 18.89 25.89
C TYR A 200 3.27 18.54 27.30
N LYS A 201 4.29 17.68 27.36
CA LYS A 201 5.07 17.41 28.59
C LYS A 201 6.55 17.65 28.28
N ALA A 202 7.22 18.43 29.09
CA ALA A 202 8.65 18.69 28.95
C ALA A 202 9.52 17.44 29.28
N ASN A 203 9.02 16.61 30.20
CA ASN A 203 9.58 15.29 30.55
C ASN A 203 8.48 14.39 31.12
N VAL A 204 8.78 13.13 31.35
CA VAL A 204 7.82 12.13 31.84
C VAL A 204 7.20 12.52 33.17
N GLN A 205 7.95 13.17 34.06
CA GLN A 205 7.50 13.54 35.40
C GLN A 205 6.79 14.91 35.45
N SER A 206 6.93 15.74 34.40
CA SER A 206 6.29 17.05 34.36
C SER A 206 4.76 16.93 34.17
N SER A 207 4.03 17.93 34.65
CA SER A 207 2.61 18.08 34.34
C SER A 207 2.40 18.35 32.86
N SER A 208 1.25 17.94 32.33
CA SER A 208 0.87 18.22 30.93
C SER A 208 0.37 19.64 30.77
N TRP A 209 0.84 20.34 29.73
CA TRP A 209 0.33 21.64 29.31
C TRP A 209 -0.56 21.51 28.12
N ARG A 210 -1.76 22.06 28.18
CA ARG A 210 -2.65 22.17 27.03
C ARG A 210 -2.20 23.34 26.16
N LEU A 211 -1.69 23.08 24.97
CA LEU A 211 -1.16 24.10 24.08
C LEU A 211 -2.25 24.76 23.23
N THR A 212 -3.32 24.04 22.91
CA THR A 212 -4.44 24.56 22.12
C THR A 212 -5.77 24.35 22.82
N SER A 213 -6.75 25.24 22.61
CA SER A 213 -8.08 25.17 23.21
C SER A 213 -9.23 25.32 22.20
N SER A 214 -8.92 25.50 20.92
CA SER A 214 -9.90 25.65 19.85
C SER A 214 -10.44 24.32 19.31
N GLY A 215 -9.89 23.18 19.74
CA GLY A 215 -10.28 21.85 19.29
C GLY A 215 -11.75 21.58 19.60
N GLN A 216 -12.46 21.09 18.59
CA GLN A 216 -13.86 20.67 18.67
C GLN A 216 -14.01 19.35 17.93
N ASP A 217 -14.62 18.37 18.58
CA ASP A 217 -14.77 17.02 18.06
C ASP A 217 -15.43 17.02 16.67
N GLY A 218 -14.78 16.39 15.69
CA GLY A 218 -15.23 16.29 14.31
C GLY A 218 -15.33 17.61 13.54
N VAL A 219 -14.86 18.75 14.10
CA VAL A 219 -15.03 20.08 13.46
C VAL A 219 -13.74 20.88 13.42
N VAL A 220 -12.98 20.97 14.52
CA VAL A 220 -11.73 21.74 14.56
C VAL A 220 -10.63 20.85 15.07
N PHE A 221 -9.59 20.67 14.27
CA PHE A 221 -8.46 19.81 14.53
C PHE A 221 -7.18 20.62 14.73
N ASN A 222 -6.44 20.38 15.80
CA ASN A 222 -5.15 21.02 16.06
C ASN A 222 -4.05 19.95 16.07
N GLY A 223 -3.07 20.08 15.20
CA GLY A 223 -1.91 19.20 15.14
C GLY A 223 -2.15 17.79 14.61
N ILE A 224 -3.38 17.46 14.25
CA ILE A 224 -3.78 16.26 13.51
C ILE A 224 -4.62 16.64 12.31
N THR A 225 -4.71 15.72 11.37
CA THR A 225 -5.46 15.89 10.11
C THR A 225 -6.94 15.56 10.29
N ASP A 226 -7.79 16.26 9.52
CA ASP A 226 -9.13 15.82 9.14
C ASP A 226 -9.05 14.76 8.03
N TRP A 227 -10.21 14.29 7.56
CA TRP A 227 -10.27 13.30 6.50
C TRP A 227 -9.54 13.78 5.21
N LEU A 228 -9.77 15.02 4.78
CA LEU A 228 -9.22 15.54 3.51
C LEU A 228 -7.68 15.63 3.57
N TYR A 229 -7.14 16.17 4.64
CA TYR A 229 -5.69 16.30 4.81
C TYR A 229 -5.01 14.97 5.03
N GLU A 230 -5.63 14.03 5.74
CA GLU A 230 -5.08 12.69 5.92
C GLU A 230 -5.01 11.91 4.61
N MET A 231 -6.11 11.92 3.84
CA MET A 231 -6.24 11.03 2.68
C MET A 231 -5.63 11.62 1.40
N GLU A 232 -5.71 12.94 1.21
CA GLU A 232 -5.49 13.57 -0.08
C GLU A 232 -4.34 14.60 -0.09
N VAL A 233 -3.92 15.14 1.07
CA VAL A 233 -2.96 16.24 1.11
C VAL A 233 -1.63 15.85 1.78
N LEU A 234 -1.65 15.48 3.07
CA LEU A 234 -0.44 15.14 3.83
C LEU A 234 -0.14 13.65 3.85
N HIS A 235 -1.12 12.80 3.60
CA HIS A 235 -1.04 11.33 3.66
C HIS A 235 -0.47 10.82 5.00
N HIS A 236 -0.80 11.51 6.07
CA HIS A 236 -0.32 11.24 7.41
C HIS A 236 -1.32 11.73 8.46
N GLN A 237 -1.36 11.07 9.63
CA GLN A 237 -2.22 11.46 10.76
C GLN A 237 -1.76 12.76 11.45
N ALA A 238 -0.45 12.96 11.58
CA ALA A 238 0.09 14.13 12.25
C ALA A 238 0.16 15.35 11.33
N ALA A 239 -0.29 16.49 11.83
CA ALA A 239 -0.20 17.80 11.18
C ALA A 239 0.57 18.79 12.09
N HIS A 240 1.72 18.33 12.62
CA HIS A 240 2.61 19.12 13.46
C HIS A 240 4.07 18.72 13.24
N TRP A 241 4.99 19.67 13.50
CA TRP A 241 6.41 19.51 13.23
C TRP A 241 7.24 20.20 14.30
N TRP A 242 8.17 19.46 14.89
CA TRP A 242 9.10 20.00 15.90
C TRP A 242 10.23 20.82 15.25
N SER A 243 10.63 21.92 15.89
CA SER A 243 11.88 22.58 15.54
C SER A 243 13.09 21.67 15.84
N PRO A 244 14.22 21.83 15.15
CA PRO A 244 15.40 20.97 15.34
C PRO A 244 15.92 20.91 16.77
N ASP A 245 15.74 21.99 17.54
CA ASP A 245 16.14 22.12 18.94
C ASP A 245 15.04 21.76 19.93
N GLY A 246 13.84 21.37 19.46
CA GLY A 246 12.72 21.03 20.32
C GLY A 246 12.12 22.20 21.11
N SER A 247 12.50 23.44 20.82
CA SER A 247 12.01 24.62 21.53
C SER A 247 10.66 25.14 21.00
N ARG A 248 10.29 24.75 19.78
CA ARG A 248 9.07 25.21 19.09
C ARG A 248 8.35 24.04 18.41
N LEU A 249 7.03 24.20 18.25
CA LEU A 249 6.17 23.28 17.53
C LEU A 249 5.36 24.04 16.48
N ALA A 250 5.53 23.71 15.20
CA ALA A 250 4.63 24.13 14.15
C ALA A 250 3.45 23.16 14.07
N TYR A 251 2.22 23.65 13.87
CA TYR A 251 1.04 22.81 13.73
C TYR A 251 -0.02 23.45 12.84
N LEU A 252 -0.84 22.61 12.19
CA LEU A 252 -2.03 23.07 11.50
C LEU A 252 -3.23 23.11 12.44
N THR A 253 -4.04 24.16 12.27
CA THR A 253 -5.44 24.19 12.70
C THR A 253 -6.31 24.00 11.48
N ILE A 254 -7.09 22.93 11.44
CA ILE A 254 -7.99 22.59 10.33
C ILE A 254 -9.42 22.75 10.81
N ASN A 255 -10.19 23.61 10.16
CA ASN A 255 -11.55 23.97 10.56
C ASN A 255 -12.57 23.57 9.50
N ASP A 256 -13.35 22.54 9.81
CA ASP A 256 -14.36 21.89 8.98
C ASP A 256 -15.77 22.44 9.18
N SER A 257 -15.95 23.54 9.92
CA SER A 257 -17.29 24.05 10.29
C SER A 257 -18.24 24.26 9.12
N LEU A 258 -17.70 24.56 7.92
CA LEU A 258 -18.49 24.73 6.69
C LEU A 258 -18.39 23.55 5.73
N VAL A 259 -17.63 22.52 6.06
CA VAL A 259 -17.53 21.30 5.25
C VAL A 259 -18.82 20.49 5.42
N PRO A 260 -19.46 20.03 4.34
CA PRO A 260 -20.64 19.17 4.45
C PRO A 260 -20.35 17.84 5.15
N THR A 261 -21.38 17.33 5.81
CA THR A 261 -21.32 16.09 6.58
C THR A 261 -21.69 14.90 5.72
N MET A 262 -20.97 13.80 5.87
CA MET A 262 -21.30 12.49 5.33
C MET A 262 -21.68 11.54 6.47
N PHE A 263 -22.73 10.76 6.25
CA PHE A 263 -23.23 9.78 7.21
C PHE A 263 -22.78 8.37 6.80
N LEU A 264 -22.15 7.66 7.74
CA LEU A 264 -21.76 6.25 7.60
C LEU A 264 -22.68 5.39 8.46
N PRO A 265 -23.57 4.58 7.85
CA PRO A 265 -24.47 3.73 8.58
C PRO A 265 -23.74 2.53 9.17
N ARG A 266 -24.06 2.20 10.43
CA ARG A 266 -23.67 0.97 11.10
C ARG A 266 -24.89 0.13 11.38
N PHE A 267 -24.94 -1.06 10.79
CA PHE A 267 -26.13 -1.90 10.76
C PHE A 267 -26.15 -2.97 11.85
N THR A 268 -24.98 -3.34 12.39
CA THR A 268 -24.86 -4.48 13.32
C THR A 268 -24.49 -4.04 14.74
N GLY A 269 -24.62 -4.94 15.71
CA GLY A 269 -24.19 -4.71 17.08
C GLY A 269 -25.16 -3.86 17.94
N SER A 270 -26.34 -3.46 17.43
CA SER A 270 -27.37 -2.73 18.18
C SER A 270 -28.79 -3.04 17.67
N LEU A 271 -29.80 -2.77 18.52
CA LEU A 271 -31.20 -3.02 18.15
C LEU A 271 -31.67 -2.14 16.97
N TYR A 272 -31.25 -0.92 16.94
CA TYR A 272 -31.51 0.01 15.83
C TYR A 272 -30.19 0.34 15.14
N PRO A 273 -30.17 0.49 13.80
CA PRO A 273 -29.01 0.97 13.09
C PRO A 273 -28.52 2.29 13.69
N ARG A 274 -27.21 2.41 13.80
CA ARG A 274 -26.52 3.63 14.22
C ARG A 274 -25.74 4.20 13.03
N GLY A 275 -25.09 5.31 13.21
CA GLY A 275 -24.17 5.85 12.23
C GLY A 275 -23.27 6.89 12.84
N THR A 276 -22.16 7.12 12.18
CA THR A 276 -21.23 8.19 12.49
C THR A 276 -21.30 9.25 11.38
N GLU A 277 -21.30 10.49 11.80
CA GLU A 277 -21.18 11.62 10.87
C GLU A 277 -19.73 12.11 10.89
N TYR A 278 -19.20 12.43 9.71
CA TYR A 278 -17.91 13.08 9.59
C TYR A 278 -17.89 14.05 8.43
N ARG A 279 -16.98 14.98 8.44
CA ARG A 279 -16.86 16.02 7.44
C ARG A 279 -16.16 15.47 6.21
N TYR A 280 -16.80 15.61 5.04
CA TYR A 280 -16.31 15.10 3.78
C TYR A 280 -16.64 16.07 2.64
N PRO A 281 -15.65 16.81 2.14
CA PRO A 281 -15.88 17.74 1.05
C PRO A 281 -15.91 16.99 -0.28
N LYS A 282 -17.09 16.85 -0.87
CA LYS A 282 -17.24 16.40 -2.26
C LYS A 282 -16.84 17.51 -3.22
N MET A 283 -16.66 17.15 -4.48
CA MET A 283 -16.37 18.06 -5.56
C MET A 283 -17.27 19.31 -5.53
N GLY A 284 -16.66 20.49 -5.62
CA GLY A 284 -17.37 21.79 -5.62
C GLY A 284 -17.89 22.27 -4.26
N GLN A 285 -17.82 21.45 -3.22
CA GLN A 285 -18.24 21.82 -1.88
C GLN A 285 -17.16 22.62 -1.12
N ASN A 286 -17.53 23.20 0.02
CA ASN A 286 -16.56 23.91 0.86
C ASN A 286 -15.47 22.97 1.37
N ASN A 287 -14.23 23.37 1.19
CA ASN A 287 -13.08 22.74 1.84
C ASN A 287 -12.88 23.26 3.26
N PRO A 288 -12.10 22.56 4.11
CA PRO A 288 -11.67 23.08 5.39
C PRO A 288 -10.91 24.40 5.27
N ALA A 289 -11.07 25.27 6.28
CA ALA A 289 -10.18 26.42 6.43
C ALA A 289 -8.96 26.01 7.21
N VAL A 290 -7.76 26.33 6.71
CA VAL A 290 -6.50 25.86 7.30
C VAL A 290 -5.64 27.06 7.70
N GLY A 291 -5.09 27.00 8.91
CA GLY A 291 -4.11 27.93 9.45
C GLY A 291 -2.85 27.18 9.89
N LEU A 292 -1.69 27.78 9.68
CA LEU A 292 -0.40 27.27 10.18
C LEU A 292 0.06 28.14 11.34
N HIS A 293 0.35 27.52 12.46
CA HIS A 293 0.76 28.18 13.69
C HIS A 293 2.10 27.63 14.20
N VAL A 294 2.86 28.48 14.88
CA VAL A 294 4.07 28.08 15.58
C VAL A 294 3.96 28.51 17.04
N ILE A 295 4.10 27.55 17.96
CA ILE A 295 4.08 27.81 19.40
C ILE A 295 5.44 27.56 20.02
N THR A 296 5.86 28.46 20.93
CA THR A 296 7.08 28.32 21.73
C THR A 296 6.80 27.51 22.98
N LEU A 297 7.69 26.57 23.34
CA LEU A 297 7.51 25.59 24.40
C LEU A 297 8.28 25.96 25.69
N ASP A 298 8.59 27.23 25.87
CA ASP A 298 9.32 27.79 27.03
C ASP A 298 8.43 28.16 28.22
N GLY A 299 7.12 27.91 28.11
CA GLY A 299 6.12 28.29 29.12
C GLY A 299 5.47 29.65 28.86
N SER A 300 5.92 30.41 27.87
CA SER A 300 5.30 31.72 27.52
C SER A 300 3.95 31.57 26.79
N SER A 301 3.67 30.39 26.24
CA SER A 301 2.49 30.10 25.40
C SER A 301 2.33 31.07 24.20
N PHE A 302 3.43 31.68 23.76
CA PHE A 302 3.40 32.54 22.59
C PHE A 302 3.15 31.73 21.33
N THR A 303 2.09 32.08 20.60
CA THR A 303 1.72 31.44 19.33
C THR A 303 1.70 32.48 18.23
N GLU A 304 2.45 32.21 17.16
CA GLU A 304 2.49 33.04 15.96
C GLU A 304 1.78 32.34 14.80
N GLU A 305 0.97 33.06 14.05
CA GLU A 305 0.32 32.60 12.84
C GLU A 305 1.22 32.85 11.62
N ILE A 306 1.54 31.83 10.87
CA ILE A 306 2.28 31.90 9.61
C ILE A 306 1.28 32.16 8.49
N LYS A 307 1.30 33.37 7.95
CA LYS A 307 0.34 33.81 6.92
C LYS A 307 0.69 33.26 5.53
N PRO A 308 -0.32 32.83 4.76
CA PRO A 308 -0.10 32.47 3.36
C PRO A 308 0.35 33.68 2.52
N PRO A 309 0.97 33.46 1.36
CA PRO A 309 1.28 34.52 0.40
C PRO A 309 0.03 35.27 -0.04
N ASP A 310 0.20 36.53 -0.47
CA ASP A 310 -0.89 37.34 -0.99
C ASP A 310 -1.62 36.64 -2.16
N GLY A 311 -2.96 36.72 -2.15
CA GLY A 311 -3.81 36.07 -3.16
C GLY A 311 -4.27 34.66 -2.81
N PHE A 312 -3.79 34.07 -1.73
CA PHE A 312 -4.31 32.78 -1.23
C PHE A 312 -5.37 33.00 -0.14
N HIS A 313 -6.56 32.47 -0.35
CA HIS A 313 -7.62 32.46 0.66
C HIS A 313 -7.61 31.13 1.43
N THR A 314 -7.81 31.16 2.74
CA THR A 314 -7.65 30.00 3.65
C THR A 314 -8.48 28.77 3.30
N ARG A 315 -9.59 28.92 2.56
CA ARG A 315 -10.42 27.79 2.08
C ARG A 315 -10.12 27.37 0.65
N GLU A 316 -9.32 28.13 -0.07
CA GLU A 316 -8.97 27.92 -1.48
C GLU A 316 -7.49 27.54 -1.63
N LEU A 317 -6.88 27.03 -0.55
CA LEU A 317 -5.49 26.58 -0.54
C LEU A 317 -5.34 25.24 0.18
N TYR A 318 -4.25 24.57 -0.15
CA TYR A 318 -3.70 23.43 0.59
C TYR A 318 -2.29 23.76 1.08
N ILE A 319 -1.96 23.32 2.31
CA ILE A 319 -0.60 23.32 2.82
C ILE A 319 -0.07 21.89 2.66
N THR A 320 0.72 21.67 1.62
CA THR A 320 1.13 20.31 1.23
C THR A 320 2.46 19.87 1.83
N MET A 321 3.26 20.84 2.32
CA MET A 321 4.55 20.56 2.94
C MET A 321 4.91 21.64 3.95
N VAL A 322 5.37 21.20 5.12
CA VAL A 322 5.96 22.03 6.18
C VAL A 322 7.26 21.37 6.64
N LYS A 323 8.36 22.11 6.64
CA LYS A 323 9.69 21.63 7.03
C LYS A 323 10.50 22.70 7.74
N TRP A 324 11.00 22.39 8.92
CA TRP A 324 11.98 23.24 9.58
C TRP A 324 13.32 23.22 8.83
N VAL A 325 13.87 24.41 8.58
CA VAL A 325 15.14 24.62 7.92
C VAL A 325 16.22 25.01 8.92
N ALA A 326 15.85 25.80 9.92
CA ALA A 326 16.65 26.21 11.06
C ALA A 326 15.76 26.43 12.28
N GLN A 327 16.30 26.80 13.44
CA GLN A 327 15.55 27.00 14.68
C GLN A 327 14.40 28.02 14.55
N GLU A 328 14.56 29.03 13.70
CA GLU A 328 13.58 30.11 13.49
C GLU A 328 13.04 30.19 12.07
N LYS A 329 13.43 29.25 11.19
CA LYS A 329 13.04 29.25 9.78
C LYS A 329 12.25 28.01 9.41
N LEU A 330 11.08 28.25 8.85
CA LEU A 330 10.15 27.23 8.40
C LEU A 330 9.95 27.34 6.89
N SER A 331 10.15 26.26 6.16
CA SER A 331 9.79 26.17 4.75
C SER A 331 8.39 25.63 4.61
N VAL A 332 7.54 26.31 3.84
CA VAL A 332 6.12 25.96 3.64
C VAL A 332 5.80 25.97 2.16
N ARG A 333 5.06 24.97 1.71
CA ARG A 333 4.53 24.91 0.35
C ARG A 333 3.00 25.10 0.38
N TRP A 334 2.57 26.13 -0.30
CA TRP A 334 1.17 26.54 -0.47
C TRP A 334 0.74 26.17 -1.87
N VAL A 335 -0.39 25.52 -2.00
CA VAL A 335 -0.95 25.10 -3.29
C VAL A 335 -2.38 25.60 -3.38
N ASN A 336 -2.77 26.19 -4.49
CA ASN A 336 -4.14 26.64 -4.67
C ASN A 336 -5.11 25.44 -4.82
N ARG A 337 -6.39 25.66 -4.64
CA ARG A 337 -7.43 24.62 -4.70
C ARG A 337 -7.43 23.85 -6.02
N ALA A 338 -7.18 24.53 -7.15
CA ALA A 338 -7.08 23.90 -8.46
C ALA A 338 -5.79 23.05 -8.62
N GLN A 339 -4.86 23.10 -7.65
CA GLN A 339 -3.58 22.42 -7.62
C GLN A 339 -2.69 22.64 -8.85
N ASN A 340 -2.88 23.79 -9.51
CA ASN A 340 -2.10 24.20 -10.68
C ASN A 340 -1.17 25.39 -10.43
N MET A 341 -1.17 25.92 -9.19
CA MET A 341 -0.24 26.96 -8.73
C MET A 341 0.29 26.58 -7.35
N SER A 342 1.61 26.61 -7.20
CA SER A 342 2.32 26.26 -5.97
C SER A 342 3.34 27.35 -5.64
N VAL A 343 3.38 27.73 -4.36
CA VAL A 343 4.34 28.71 -3.83
C VAL A 343 5.14 28.06 -2.72
N LEU A 344 6.48 28.02 -2.88
CA LEU A 344 7.40 27.63 -1.83
C LEU A 344 7.88 28.89 -1.11
N SER A 345 7.63 28.98 0.18
CA SER A 345 8.02 30.09 1.03
C SER A 345 9.02 29.66 2.11
N LEU A 346 9.88 30.58 2.51
CA LEU A 346 10.69 30.48 3.72
C LEU A 346 10.20 31.53 4.72
N CYS A 347 9.72 31.08 5.86
CA CYS A 347 9.02 31.88 6.85
C CYS A 347 9.89 32.07 8.11
N ASP A 348 9.93 33.27 8.62
CA ASP A 348 10.47 33.58 9.93
C ASP A 348 9.39 33.30 10.99
N THR A 349 9.69 32.41 11.91
CA THR A 349 8.71 31.95 12.92
C THR A 349 8.56 32.89 14.11
N THR A 350 9.39 33.94 14.21
CA THR A 350 9.29 34.98 15.23
C THR A 350 8.47 36.17 14.75
N ALA A 351 8.51 36.47 13.47
CA ALA A 351 7.81 37.57 12.85
C ALA A 351 6.53 37.14 12.08
N GLY A 352 6.27 35.84 11.96
CA GLY A 352 5.15 35.30 11.19
C GLY A 352 5.21 35.61 9.68
N SER A 353 6.29 36.23 9.20
CA SER A 353 6.42 36.72 7.82
C SER A 353 7.13 35.69 6.92
N CYS A 354 6.67 35.58 5.68
CA CYS A 354 7.20 34.64 4.70
C CYS A 354 7.79 35.33 3.49
N ILE A 355 8.90 34.82 2.99
CA ILE A 355 9.52 35.24 1.74
C ILE A 355 9.30 34.13 0.71
N THR A 356 8.71 34.47 -0.43
CA THR A 356 8.56 33.54 -1.55
C THR A 356 9.93 33.19 -2.13
N LYS A 357 10.22 31.90 -2.20
CA LYS A 357 11.46 31.35 -2.77
C LYS A 357 11.26 30.85 -4.19
N HIS A 358 10.12 30.24 -4.47
CA HIS A 358 9.80 29.71 -5.80
C HIS A 358 8.30 29.65 -6.05
N VAL A 359 7.89 29.89 -7.30
CA VAL A 359 6.50 29.77 -7.75
C VAL A 359 6.46 28.83 -8.95
N MET A 360 5.59 27.84 -8.89
CA MET A 360 5.31 26.94 -10.01
C MET A 360 3.87 27.15 -10.47
N VAL A 361 3.67 27.21 -11.80
CA VAL A 361 2.36 27.32 -12.42
C VAL A 361 2.28 26.33 -13.58
N SER A 362 1.16 25.67 -13.73
CA SER A 362 0.87 24.71 -14.81
C SER A 362 -0.52 24.96 -15.38
N ASP A 363 -0.74 24.60 -16.64
CA ASP A 363 -2.07 24.49 -17.26
C ASP A 363 -2.83 23.22 -16.85
N LYS A 364 -2.13 22.29 -16.21
CA LYS A 364 -2.64 21.04 -15.64
C LYS A 364 -2.47 21.07 -14.12
N TRP A 365 -2.52 19.95 -13.45
CA TRP A 365 -2.14 19.91 -12.04
C TRP A 365 -0.60 19.87 -11.86
N LEU A 366 -0.14 20.26 -10.70
CA LEU A 366 1.26 20.10 -10.27
C LEU A 366 1.36 18.81 -9.48
N ASP A 367 2.23 17.90 -9.93
CA ASP A 367 2.52 16.65 -9.21
C ASP A 367 3.64 16.84 -8.17
N GLY A 368 3.77 15.90 -7.21
CA GLY A 368 4.88 15.87 -6.25
C GLY A 368 4.95 17.05 -5.28
N GLN A 369 3.83 17.75 -5.00
CA GLN A 369 3.82 18.95 -4.18
C GLN A 369 4.01 18.73 -2.68
N ASN A 370 4.15 17.49 -2.21
CA ASN A 370 4.53 17.10 -0.85
C ASN A 370 6.05 16.85 -0.70
N GLU A 371 6.82 16.99 -1.78
CA GLU A 371 8.28 16.84 -1.77
C GLU A 371 8.93 17.89 -0.85
N LYS A 372 9.89 17.44 -0.02
CA LYS A 372 10.59 18.26 0.96
C LYS A 372 11.91 18.78 0.39
N PRO A 373 12.03 20.06 0.06
CA PRO A 373 13.29 20.60 -0.46
C PRO A 373 14.42 20.45 0.56
N VAL A 374 15.63 20.22 0.07
CA VAL A 374 16.83 20.12 0.90
C VAL A 374 17.59 21.44 0.85
N PHE A 375 17.82 22.07 2.01
CA PHE A 375 18.48 23.35 2.13
C PHE A 375 19.97 23.20 2.50
N SER A 376 20.81 24.13 2.02
CA SER A 376 22.12 24.36 2.59
C SER A 376 22.02 24.87 4.02
N ARG A 377 23.07 24.69 4.85
CA ARG A 377 23.08 25.12 6.26
C ARG A 377 22.82 26.61 6.45
N ASP A 378 23.35 27.42 5.53
CA ASP A 378 23.16 28.87 5.51
C ASP A 378 21.79 29.29 4.95
N SER A 379 21.02 28.35 4.42
CA SER A 379 19.72 28.57 3.76
C SER A 379 19.79 29.48 2.52
N THR A 380 20.96 29.66 1.90
CA THR A 380 21.15 30.47 0.68
C THR A 380 20.80 29.70 -0.57
N ALA A 381 20.96 28.38 -0.55
CA ALA A 381 20.61 27.47 -1.63
C ALA A 381 19.69 26.36 -1.16
N PHE A 382 18.88 25.83 -2.07
CA PHE A 382 18.09 24.63 -1.83
C PHE A 382 17.93 23.80 -3.10
N PHE A 383 17.72 22.51 -2.90
CA PHE A 383 17.51 21.51 -3.92
C PHE A 383 16.07 21.04 -3.88
N THR A 384 15.42 21.00 -5.04
CA THR A 384 14.02 20.56 -5.18
C THR A 384 13.85 19.83 -6.51
N ILE A 385 12.80 19.03 -6.62
CA ILE A 385 12.47 18.33 -7.86
C ILE A 385 11.64 19.25 -8.74
N MET A 386 12.07 19.40 -10.00
CA MET A 386 11.36 20.21 -10.99
C MET A 386 11.35 19.55 -12.36
N PRO A 387 10.30 19.75 -13.16
CA PRO A 387 10.26 19.26 -14.53
C PRO A 387 11.28 19.99 -15.41
N LEU A 388 12.06 19.21 -16.15
CA LEU A 388 13.00 19.67 -17.17
C LEU A 388 12.53 19.15 -18.53
N LYS A 389 12.26 20.06 -19.48
CA LYS A 389 11.84 19.69 -20.84
C LYS A 389 12.98 19.01 -21.61
N HIS A 390 12.69 17.85 -22.15
CA HIS A 390 13.53 17.14 -23.10
C HIS A 390 12.96 17.29 -24.51
N SER A 391 13.78 17.64 -25.48
CA SER A 391 13.38 18.15 -26.82
C SER A 391 12.34 17.32 -27.58
N SER A 392 12.28 16.00 -27.38
CA SER A 392 11.42 15.08 -28.15
C SER A 392 10.54 14.18 -27.29
N HIS A 393 10.69 14.17 -25.96
CA HIS A 393 10.09 13.17 -25.07
C HIS A 393 9.29 13.79 -23.91
N GLY A 394 8.91 15.07 -24.01
CA GLY A 394 8.20 15.76 -22.95
C GLY A 394 9.11 16.24 -21.81
N ALA A 395 8.58 16.38 -20.61
CA ALA A 395 9.33 16.80 -19.44
C ALA A 395 9.47 15.65 -18.43
N PHE A 396 10.62 15.62 -17.75
CA PHE A 396 10.95 14.67 -16.69
C PHE A 396 11.38 15.42 -15.43
N ASN A 397 11.15 14.83 -14.28
CA ASN A 397 11.46 15.42 -12.99
C ASN A 397 12.94 15.26 -12.65
N HIS A 398 13.64 16.38 -12.48
CA HIS A 398 15.06 16.44 -12.21
C HIS A 398 15.39 17.31 -11.01
N ILE A 399 16.59 17.14 -10.43
CA ILE A 399 17.06 17.97 -9.33
C ILE A 399 17.41 19.35 -9.86
N ALA A 400 16.73 20.36 -9.34
CA ALA A 400 17.06 21.76 -9.54
C ALA A 400 17.68 22.35 -8.26
N MET A 401 18.83 22.98 -8.39
CA MET A 401 19.42 23.83 -7.37
C MET A 401 18.95 25.27 -7.59
N ILE A 402 18.37 25.86 -6.58
CA ILE A 402 17.93 27.26 -6.57
C ILE A 402 18.77 28.00 -5.53
N SER A 403 19.50 29.04 -5.95
CA SER A 403 20.34 29.85 -5.06
C SER A 403 20.13 31.34 -5.29
N ASN A 404 20.26 32.14 -4.22
CA ASN A 404 20.23 33.59 -4.28
C ASN A 404 21.65 34.12 -4.46
N HIS A 405 21.86 34.93 -5.48
CA HIS A 405 23.13 35.69 -5.58
C HIS A 405 23.22 36.73 -4.47
N SER A 406 24.44 36.97 -3.98
CA SER A 406 24.77 37.94 -2.91
C SER A 406 24.33 39.37 -3.22
N SER A 407 23.98 39.69 -4.47
CA SER A 407 23.44 40.99 -4.89
C SER A 407 21.90 41.13 -4.73
N GLY A 408 21.22 40.10 -4.29
CA GLY A 408 19.80 40.14 -3.79
C GLY A 408 18.71 40.25 -4.85
N LYS A 409 19.00 40.29 -6.16
CA LYS A 409 17.99 40.43 -7.22
C LYS A 409 17.89 39.27 -8.20
N ASP A 410 18.93 38.44 -8.33
CA ASP A 410 18.94 37.36 -9.30
C ASP A 410 18.94 36.00 -8.59
N VAL A 411 17.87 35.23 -8.83
CA VAL A 411 17.78 33.84 -8.42
C VAL A 411 18.37 33.00 -9.54
N SER A 412 19.41 32.22 -9.25
CA SER A 412 19.95 31.26 -10.23
C SER A 412 19.27 29.91 -10.06
N LEU A 413 18.84 29.34 -11.18
CA LEU A 413 18.31 27.99 -11.26
C LEU A 413 19.25 27.16 -12.12
N HIS A 414 19.74 26.05 -11.57
CA HIS A 414 20.61 25.12 -12.26
C HIS A 414 20.14 23.69 -12.05
N HIS A 415 19.94 22.93 -13.13
CA HIS A 415 19.61 21.51 -13.03
C HIS A 415 20.88 20.67 -12.86
N LEU A 416 20.92 19.85 -11.81
CA LEU A 416 22.03 18.94 -11.53
C LEU A 416 21.91 17.62 -12.27
N THR A 417 20.70 17.26 -12.69
CA THR A 417 20.42 16.03 -13.42
C THR A 417 19.61 16.33 -14.67
N SER A 418 19.71 15.47 -15.68
CA SER A 418 18.95 15.56 -16.92
C SER A 418 18.81 14.18 -17.58
N GLY A 419 17.82 14.00 -18.43
CA GLY A 419 17.58 12.74 -19.14
C GLY A 419 16.11 12.46 -19.36
N THR A 420 15.80 11.24 -19.85
CA THR A 420 14.43 10.73 -20.07
C THR A 420 14.01 9.77 -18.94
N TRP A 421 14.21 10.19 -17.72
CA TRP A 421 13.95 9.47 -16.48
C TRP A 421 13.64 10.45 -15.36
N ASP A 422 13.00 9.98 -14.29
CA ASP A 422 12.56 10.83 -13.18
C ASP A 422 13.42 10.65 -11.92
N VAL A 423 13.73 11.74 -11.25
CA VAL A 423 14.14 11.75 -9.84
C VAL A 423 12.88 11.59 -9.00
N THR A 424 12.89 10.61 -8.11
CA THR A 424 11.73 10.32 -7.26
C THR A 424 11.80 11.00 -5.90
N HIS A 425 13.02 11.08 -5.32
CA HIS A 425 13.25 11.69 -4.00
C HIS A 425 14.65 12.28 -3.90
N ILE A 426 14.78 13.45 -3.29
CA ILE A 426 16.06 14.00 -2.82
C ILE A 426 16.19 13.61 -1.35
N LEU A 427 17.24 12.87 -1.00
CA LEU A 427 17.43 12.34 0.35
C LEU A 427 18.22 13.26 1.26
N SER A 428 19.36 13.77 0.79
CA SER A 428 20.26 14.62 1.56
C SER A 428 21.23 15.39 0.68
N TYR A 429 21.77 16.47 1.22
CA TYR A 429 22.90 17.20 0.68
C TYR A 429 24.05 17.17 1.69
N ASP A 430 25.19 16.64 1.28
CA ASP A 430 26.41 16.66 2.05
C ASP A 430 27.29 17.83 1.60
N GLU A 431 27.35 18.87 2.43
CA GLU A 431 28.17 20.05 2.16
C GLU A 431 29.68 19.77 2.18
N SER A 432 30.12 18.75 2.91
CA SER A 432 31.54 18.41 3.02
C SER A 432 32.11 17.87 1.71
N THR A 433 31.29 17.17 0.95
CA THR A 433 31.64 16.59 -0.37
C THR A 433 30.96 17.32 -1.52
N ASN A 434 30.15 18.35 -1.26
CA ASN A 434 29.30 19.02 -2.24
C ASN A 434 28.46 18.04 -3.08
N SER A 435 27.88 17.04 -2.44
CA SER A 435 27.15 15.98 -3.12
C SER A 435 25.69 15.89 -2.68
N VAL A 436 24.79 15.71 -3.65
CA VAL A 436 23.37 15.43 -3.43
C VAL A 436 23.12 13.95 -3.61
N PHE A 437 22.45 13.33 -2.62
CA PHE A 437 22.00 11.93 -2.68
C PHE A 437 20.52 11.88 -3.00
N PHE A 438 20.15 11.01 -3.95
CA PHE A 438 18.79 10.93 -4.45
C PHE A 438 18.41 9.54 -4.96
N LEU A 439 17.11 9.31 -5.11
CA LEU A 439 16.56 8.12 -5.77
C LEU A 439 16.06 8.51 -7.16
N SER A 440 16.27 7.62 -8.13
CA SER A 440 15.79 7.84 -9.50
C SER A 440 15.47 6.56 -10.25
N THR A 441 14.73 6.72 -11.35
CA THR A 441 14.32 5.65 -12.28
C THR A 441 15.22 5.59 -13.53
N GLU A 442 16.46 6.03 -13.48
CA GLU A 442 17.37 6.10 -14.61
C GLU A 442 17.58 4.74 -15.30
N GLU A 443 17.68 3.64 -14.55
CA GLU A 443 17.84 2.30 -15.09
C GLU A 443 16.53 1.74 -15.70
N GLY A 444 15.44 2.45 -15.54
CA GLY A 444 14.14 2.13 -16.11
C GLY A 444 12.97 2.46 -15.17
N PRO A 445 11.77 2.75 -15.72
CA PRO A 445 10.64 3.26 -14.94
C PRO A 445 10.09 2.29 -13.88
N SER A 446 10.44 1.00 -13.93
CA SER A 446 10.13 0.00 -12.91
C SER A 446 11.28 -0.29 -11.95
N GLN A 447 12.35 0.48 -12.02
CA GLN A 447 13.53 0.35 -11.17
C GLN A 447 13.75 1.66 -10.41
N GLN A 448 14.27 1.56 -9.21
CA GLN A 448 14.63 2.73 -8.41
C GLN A 448 15.95 2.45 -7.71
N HIS A 449 16.91 3.32 -7.94
CA HIS A 449 18.26 3.18 -7.41
C HIS A 449 18.72 4.43 -6.67
N LEU A 450 19.65 4.23 -5.74
CA LEU A 450 20.33 5.32 -5.02
C LEU A 450 21.49 5.85 -5.86
N TYR A 451 21.51 7.18 -6.02
CA TYR A 451 22.52 7.93 -6.75
C TYR A 451 23.15 9.02 -5.90
N ARG A 452 24.35 9.40 -6.32
CA ARG A 452 25.05 10.60 -5.88
C ARG A 452 25.33 11.49 -7.11
N VAL A 453 25.20 12.80 -6.97
CA VAL A 453 25.64 13.78 -7.98
C VAL A 453 26.39 14.91 -7.30
N SER A 454 27.49 15.37 -7.91
CA SER A 454 28.24 16.53 -7.45
C SER A 454 27.51 17.82 -7.82
N VAL A 455 27.45 18.78 -6.89
CA VAL A 455 26.91 20.13 -7.13
C VAL A 455 27.86 20.97 -8.00
N MET A 456 29.17 20.70 -7.92
CA MET A 456 30.19 21.43 -8.64
C MET A 456 30.37 20.95 -10.09
N ASP A 457 30.09 19.65 -10.32
CA ASP A 457 30.19 19.04 -11.64
C ASP A 457 29.06 18.04 -11.83
N SER A 458 28.03 18.43 -12.56
CA SER A 458 26.88 17.60 -12.85
C SER A 458 27.20 16.34 -13.67
N SER A 459 28.38 16.27 -14.28
CA SER A 459 28.85 15.05 -14.96
C SER A 459 29.38 13.99 -13.98
N ASP A 460 29.79 14.39 -12.77
CA ASP A 460 30.15 13.46 -11.68
C ASP A 460 28.88 12.93 -10.98
N LYS A 461 28.19 12.01 -11.68
CA LYS A 461 27.02 11.29 -11.20
C LYS A 461 27.34 9.80 -11.11
N GLU A 462 27.01 9.18 -10.00
CA GLU A 462 27.30 7.76 -9.72
C GLU A 462 26.07 7.03 -9.19
N CYS A 463 25.79 5.84 -9.73
CA CYS A 463 24.82 4.94 -9.15
C CYS A 463 25.45 4.11 -8.03
N LEU A 464 24.97 4.28 -6.83
CA LEU A 464 25.50 3.61 -5.65
C LEU A 464 24.92 2.21 -5.42
N SER A 465 23.70 1.93 -5.89
CA SER A 465 23.02 0.65 -5.66
C SER A 465 22.88 -0.23 -6.90
N CYS A 466 23.19 0.25 -8.11
CA CYS A 466 23.00 -0.51 -9.36
C CYS A 466 23.82 -1.82 -9.43
N SER A 467 24.94 -1.89 -8.74
CA SER A 467 25.79 -3.07 -8.69
C SER A 467 25.46 -4.03 -7.55
N LEU A 468 24.63 -3.58 -6.58
CA LEU A 468 24.23 -4.38 -5.43
C LEU A 468 23.11 -5.35 -5.86
N PHE A 469 23.18 -6.62 -5.46
CA PHE A 469 22.13 -7.62 -5.63
C PHE A 469 21.45 -7.70 -7.01
N ARG A 470 22.21 -7.46 -8.09
CA ARG A 470 21.76 -7.26 -9.49
C ARG A 470 20.60 -8.11 -9.99
N SER A 471 20.50 -9.36 -9.57
CA SER A 471 19.44 -10.27 -10.02
C SER A 471 18.21 -10.26 -9.13
N ASN A 472 18.35 -9.84 -7.87
CA ASN A 472 17.33 -10.00 -6.83
C ASN A 472 16.75 -8.69 -6.35
N CYS A 473 17.40 -7.56 -6.63
CA CYS A 473 16.92 -6.24 -6.25
C CYS A 473 17.22 -5.18 -7.30
N THR A 474 16.18 -4.50 -7.74
CA THR A 474 16.26 -3.35 -8.67
C THR A 474 15.39 -2.19 -8.18
N TYR A 475 14.76 -2.32 -7.01
CA TYR A 475 13.94 -1.26 -6.44
C TYR A 475 14.31 -1.06 -4.97
N TYR A 476 14.91 0.09 -4.68
CA TYR A 476 15.43 0.43 -3.36
C TYR A 476 14.75 1.66 -2.80
N ASP A 477 14.42 1.62 -1.50
CA ASP A 477 14.27 2.80 -0.66
C ASP A 477 15.55 2.99 0.14
N ALA A 478 15.88 4.23 0.47
CA ALA A 478 17.11 4.55 1.18
C ALA A 478 16.89 5.61 2.27
N ALA A 479 17.57 5.45 3.41
CA ALA A 479 17.62 6.44 4.47
C ALA A 479 19.07 6.65 4.93
N LEU A 480 19.57 7.88 4.75
CA LEU A 480 20.93 8.24 5.13
C LEU A 480 21.03 8.61 6.61
N SER A 481 22.17 8.31 7.23
CA SER A 481 22.54 8.91 8.52
C SER A 481 22.71 10.44 8.38
N SER A 482 22.53 11.17 9.48
CA SER A 482 22.57 12.64 9.45
C SER A 482 23.96 13.21 9.09
N ASP A 483 25.02 12.41 9.24
CA ASP A 483 26.39 12.74 8.82
C ASP A 483 26.75 12.23 7.41
N CYS A 484 25.79 11.65 6.67
CA CYS A 484 25.98 11.06 5.35
C CYS A 484 27.14 10.04 5.27
N GLN A 485 27.45 9.33 6.37
CA GLN A 485 28.48 8.28 6.36
C GLN A 485 27.90 6.88 6.13
N HIS A 486 26.64 6.67 6.48
CA HIS A 486 25.96 5.38 6.38
C HIS A 486 24.62 5.53 5.69
N VAL A 487 24.19 4.44 5.07
CA VAL A 487 22.85 4.35 4.43
C VAL A 487 22.19 3.04 4.77
N LEU A 488 20.94 3.13 5.16
CA LEU A 488 20.00 2.03 5.27
C LEU A 488 19.35 1.84 3.90
N LEU A 489 19.51 0.65 3.31
CA LEU A 489 18.88 0.28 2.05
C LEU A 489 17.79 -0.75 2.28
N ASN A 490 16.59 -0.46 1.83
CA ASN A 490 15.45 -1.37 1.80
C ASN A 490 15.22 -1.85 0.37
N CYS A 491 15.57 -3.08 0.08
CA CYS A 491 15.22 -3.73 -1.18
C CYS A 491 13.75 -4.13 -1.18
N ARG A 492 12.98 -3.64 -2.16
CA ARG A 492 11.55 -3.94 -2.34
C ARG A 492 11.27 -5.02 -3.40
N GLY A 493 12.31 -5.49 -4.06
CA GLY A 493 12.18 -6.53 -5.08
C GLY A 493 12.96 -6.27 -6.37
N PRO A 494 12.80 -7.18 -7.35
CA PRO A 494 11.79 -8.23 -7.56
C PRO A 494 11.99 -9.51 -6.73
N GLY A 495 13.14 -9.71 -6.08
CA GLY A 495 13.37 -10.84 -5.18
C GLY A 495 12.71 -10.64 -3.81
N LEU A 496 13.11 -11.45 -2.83
CA LEU A 496 12.63 -11.29 -1.46
C LEU A 496 13.10 -9.96 -0.88
N PRO A 497 12.23 -9.22 -0.18
CA PRO A 497 12.61 -7.99 0.49
C PRO A 497 13.75 -8.22 1.48
N GLN A 498 14.66 -7.25 1.56
CA GLN A 498 15.73 -7.28 2.55
C GLN A 498 16.12 -5.86 2.95
N THR A 499 16.56 -5.71 4.19
CA THR A 499 17.02 -4.45 4.75
C THR A 499 18.48 -4.59 5.14
N THR A 500 19.34 -3.76 4.55
CA THR A 500 20.79 -3.80 4.72
C THR A 500 21.33 -2.42 5.06
N LEU A 501 22.41 -2.42 5.84
CA LEU A 501 23.11 -1.22 6.25
C LEU A 501 24.47 -1.18 5.56
N HIS A 502 24.80 -0.07 4.92
CA HIS A 502 26.03 0.13 4.15
C HIS A 502 26.81 1.34 4.60
N LYS A 503 28.13 1.28 4.43
CA LYS A 503 28.98 2.47 4.51
C LYS A 503 28.93 3.20 3.16
N LEU A 504 28.47 4.44 3.18
CA LEU A 504 28.15 5.19 1.95
C LEU A 504 29.36 5.39 1.02
N SER A 505 30.54 5.64 1.57
CA SER A 505 31.77 5.90 0.79
C SER A 505 32.27 4.74 -0.06
N SER A 506 31.88 3.50 0.25
CA SER A 506 32.36 2.30 -0.46
C SER A 506 31.23 1.36 -0.87
N MET A 507 30.00 1.67 -0.48
CA MET A 507 28.82 0.81 -0.60
C MET A 507 29.03 -0.62 -0.06
N ARG A 508 30.04 -0.78 0.80
CA ARG A 508 30.27 -2.05 1.47
C ARG A 508 29.18 -2.30 2.49
N GLU A 509 28.57 -3.48 2.41
CA GLU A 509 27.62 -3.94 3.42
C GLU A 509 28.28 -4.01 4.79
N PHE A 510 27.63 -3.35 5.75
CA PHE A 510 28.07 -3.34 7.15
C PHE A 510 27.31 -4.40 7.95
N GLN A 511 25.98 -4.49 7.72
CA GLN A 511 25.11 -5.43 8.43
C GLN A 511 23.83 -5.66 7.66
N THR A 512 23.35 -6.91 7.63
CA THR A 512 21.98 -7.25 7.25
C THR A 512 21.08 -7.17 8.49
N LEU A 513 20.04 -6.35 8.43
CA LEU A 513 19.05 -6.22 9.51
C LEU A 513 17.89 -7.21 9.35
N ASP A 514 17.44 -7.41 8.11
CA ASP A 514 16.44 -8.42 7.73
C ASP A 514 16.74 -8.95 6.33
N GLU A 515 16.69 -10.27 6.17
CA GLU A 515 16.86 -10.97 4.88
C GLU A 515 15.64 -11.81 4.48
N SER A 516 14.49 -11.59 5.11
CA SER A 516 13.24 -12.35 4.90
C SER A 516 13.44 -13.88 5.03
N ALA A 517 14.22 -14.32 6.01
CA ALA A 517 14.59 -15.72 6.19
C ALA A 517 13.36 -16.63 6.39
N GLU A 518 12.39 -16.19 7.18
CA GLU A 518 11.15 -16.93 7.45
C GLU A 518 10.30 -17.07 6.18
N LEU A 519 10.14 -15.98 5.43
CA LEU A 519 9.42 -16.00 4.15
C LEU A 519 10.14 -16.90 3.13
N ARG A 520 11.47 -16.85 3.07
CA ARG A 520 12.28 -17.73 2.22
C ARG A 520 12.07 -19.20 2.58
N ALA A 521 12.04 -19.53 3.86
CA ALA A 521 11.80 -20.88 4.35
C ALA A 521 10.37 -21.36 4.00
N ALA A 522 9.37 -20.49 4.18
CA ALA A 522 7.97 -20.79 3.85
C ALA A 522 7.77 -21.03 2.35
N LEU A 523 8.44 -20.26 1.49
CA LEU A 523 8.33 -20.38 0.03
C LEU A 523 9.14 -21.55 -0.56
N LYS A 524 10.10 -22.13 0.16
CA LYS A 524 11.03 -23.14 -0.36
C LYS A 524 10.36 -24.35 -1.01
N ASN A 525 9.20 -24.76 -0.49
CA ASN A 525 8.45 -25.92 -0.96
C ASN A 525 7.14 -25.52 -1.65
N ARG A 526 7.03 -24.26 -2.09
CA ARG A 526 5.86 -23.72 -2.79
C ARG A 526 6.17 -23.45 -4.26
N ARG A 527 5.16 -23.61 -5.12
CA ARG A 527 5.25 -23.19 -6.52
C ARG A 527 5.01 -21.69 -6.59
N VAL A 528 6.09 -20.92 -6.56
CA VAL A 528 6.04 -19.47 -6.64
C VAL A 528 5.89 -19.06 -8.10
N PRO A 529 4.89 -18.22 -8.46
CA PRO A 529 4.73 -17.73 -9.83
C PRO A 529 5.97 -17.01 -10.35
N LYS A 530 6.20 -17.11 -11.66
CA LYS A 530 7.26 -16.39 -12.35
C LYS A 530 6.74 -15.05 -12.84
N THR A 531 7.47 -13.98 -12.56
CA THR A 531 7.19 -12.65 -13.12
C THR A 531 8.03 -12.40 -14.35
N GLU A 532 7.37 -12.05 -15.46
CA GLU A 532 7.98 -11.66 -16.72
C GLU A 532 7.61 -10.22 -17.06
N ARG A 533 8.62 -9.40 -17.38
CA ARG A 533 8.42 -8.01 -17.77
C ARG A 533 8.65 -7.83 -19.26
N ARG A 534 7.70 -7.20 -19.92
CA ARG A 534 7.73 -6.90 -21.36
C ARG A 534 7.45 -5.41 -21.57
N THR A 535 7.72 -4.95 -22.78
CA THR A 535 7.32 -3.62 -23.23
C THR A 535 6.27 -3.77 -24.31
N VAL A 536 5.18 -3.03 -24.19
CA VAL A 536 4.07 -2.99 -25.15
C VAL A 536 4.04 -1.63 -25.82
N GLN A 537 4.08 -1.60 -27.14
CA GLN A 537 3.94 -0.35 -27.90
C GLN A 537 2.45 -0.05 -28.12
N ILE A 538 2.01 1.09 -27.60
CA ILE A 538 0.65 1.60 -27.79
C ILE A 538 0.76 3.03 -28.33
N ASN A 539 0.39 3.21 -29.59
CA ASN A 539 0.60 4.46 -30.33
C ASN A 539 2.11 4.85 -30.32
N SER A 540 2.44 6.04 -29.83
CA SER A 540 3.82 6.53 -29.69
C SER A 540 4.50 6.15 -28.37
N PHE A 541 3.78 5.47 -27.47
CA PHE A 541 4.28 5.17 -26.12
C PHE A 541 4.72 3.72 -25.98
N ALA A 542 5.78 3.52 -25.20
CA ALA A 542 6.29 2.22 -24.81
C ALA A 542 5.93 1.94 -23.34
N PHE A 543 4.85 1.22 -23.11
CA PHE A 543 4.37 0.92 -21.76
C PHE A 543 4.94 -0.37 -21.21
N ARG A 544 5.07 -0.41 -19.90
CA ARG A 544 5.46 -1.62 -19.17
C ARG A 544 4.28 -2.57 -19.01
N LEU A 545 4.54 -3.82 -19.35
CA LEU A 545 3.65 -4.95 -19.13
C LEU A 545 4.33 -5.94 -18.21
N GLU A 546 3.69 -6.29 -17.11
CA GLU A 546 4.11 -7.34 -16.20
C GLU A 546 3.17 -8.54 -16.33
N LEU A 547 3.72 -9.71 -16.63
CA LEU A 547 3.02 -10.99 -16.66
C LEU A 547 3.45 -11.83 -15.46
N ILE A 548 2.48 -12.30 -14.71
CA ILE A 548 2.70 -13.26 -13.63
C ILE A 548 2.20 -14.61 -14.15
N LEU A 549 3.13 -15.54 -14.32
CA LEU A 549 2.93 -16.81 -14.98
C LEU A 549 3.02 -17.97 -13.97
N PRO A 550 2.22 -19.04 -14.14
CA PRO A 550 2.43 -20.28 -13.39
C PRO A 550 3.87 -20.79 -13.56
N MET A 551 4.45 -21.33 -12.49
CA MET A 551 5.82 -21.90 -12.53
C MET A 551 5.94 -23.07 -13.52
N ASP A 552 4.86 -23.80 -13.67
CA ASP A 552 4.69 -24.98 -14.54
C ASP A 552 3.84 -24.66 -15.78
N LEU A 553 3.96 -23.43 -16.32
CA LEU A 553 3.24 -23.00 -17.51
C LEU A 553 3.51 -23.96 -18.68
N ASP A 554 2.45 -24.56 -19.21
CA ASP A 554 2.47 -25.32 -20.45
C ASP A 554 2.03 -24.42 -21.60
N GLU A 555 2.97 -23.94 -22.39
CA GLU A 555 2.71 -23.05 -23.52
C GLU A 555 1.94 -23.73 -24.68
N THR A 556 1.76 -25.05 -24.62
CA THR A 556 0.94 -25.80 -25.58
C THR A 556 -0.55 -25.77 -25.23
N GLN A 557 -0.88 -25.41 -23.99
CA GLN A 557 -2.25 -25.27 -23.51
C GLN A 557 -2.65 -23.80 -23.43
N LYS A 558 -3.95 -23.55 -23.57
CA LYS A 558 -4.51 -22.21 -23.40
C LYS A 558 -4.92 -21.97 -21.95
N HIS A 559 -4.45 -20.86 -21.38
CA HIS A 559 -4.72 -20.45 -20.00
C HIS A 559 -5.63 -19.24 -19.94
N PRO A 560 -6.49 -19.11 -18.91
CA PRO A 560 -7.25 -17.89 -18.65
C PRO A 560 -6.34 -16.71 -18.37
N LEU A 561 -6.76 -15.51 -18.79
CA LEU A 561 -6.07 -14.26 -18.52
C LEU A 561 -6.89 -13.37 -17.61
N LEU A 562 -6.26 -12.81 -16.59
CA LEU A 562 -6.84 -11.83 -15.70
C LEU A 562 -6.01 -10.53 -15.75
N LEU A 563 -6.64 -9.44 -16.18
CA LEU A 563 -6.06 -8.11 -16.11
C LEU A 563 -6.30 -7.55 -14.70
N VAL A 564 -5.24 -7.37 -13.91
CA VAL A 564 -5.35 -7.15 -12.46
C VAL A 564 -4.38 -6.13 -11.90
N LEU A 565 -4.77 -5.65 -10.72
CA LEU A 565 -3.94 -4.83 -9.86
C LEU A 565 -3.31 -5.61 -8.67
N TRP A 566 -3.59 -6.95 -8.48
CA TRP A 566 -3.03 -7.72 -7.33
C TRP A 566 -3.32 -9.23 -7.40
N GLU A 567 -2.26 -10.25 -7.34
CA GLU A 567 -2.55 -11.62 -6.86
C GLU A 567 -1.71 -12.80 -7.36
N SER A 568 -0.80 -13.25 -6.47
CA SER A 568 0.04 -14.43 -6.75
C SER A 568 -0.67 -15.78 -6.54
N VAL A 569 -1.74 -15.83 -5.72
CA VAL A 569 -2.43 -17.10 -5.39
C VAL A 569 -3.25 -17.63 -6.56
N LEU A 570 -3.99 -16.77 -7.26
CA LEU A 570 -4.75 -17.17 -8.47
C LEU A 570 -3.86 -17.81 -9.53
N VAL A 571 -2.65 -17.30 -9.68
CA VAL A 571 -1.66 -17.84 -10.62
C VAL A 571 -1.17 -19.21 -10.19
N SER A 572 -0.84 -19.37 -8.89
CA SER A 572 -0.24 -20.60 -8.38
C SER A 572 -1.24 -21.77 -8.25
N SER A 573 -2.48 -21.49 -7.83
CA SER A 573 -3.48 -22.53 -7.55
C SER A 573 -4.40 -22.83 -8.73
N GLU A 574 -4.78 -21.80 -9.52
CA GLU A 574 -5.79 -21.93 -10.57
C GLU A 574 -5.22 -21.81 -11.99
N HIS A 575 -3.89 -21.71 -12.13
CA HIS A 575 -3.19 -21.54 -13.42
C HIS A 575 -3.73 -20.38 -14.29
N ILE A 576 -4.20 -19.31 -13.64
CA ILE A 576 -4.65 -18.09 -14.30
C ILE A 576 -3.43 -17.21 -14.52
N ILE A 577 -3.20 -16.76 -15.75
CA ILE A 577 -2.17 -15.77 -16.06
C ILE A 577 -2.67 -14.40 -15.62
N VAL A 578 -1.85 -13.67 -14.89
CA VAL A 578 -2.17 -12.31 -14.46
C VAL A 578 -1.33 -11.31 -15.24
N ALA A 579 -1.96 -10.26 -15.77
CA ALA A 579 -1.30 -9.17 -16.46
C ALA A 579 -1.54 -7.83 -15.78
N ARG A 580 -0.51 -6.98 -15.78
CA ARG A 580 -0.56 -5.59 -15.32
C ARG A 580 0.07 -4.68 -16.36
N VAL A 581 -0.57 -3.57 -16.66
CA VAL A 581 -0.12 -2.61 -17.68
C VAL A 581 -0.09 -1.21 -17.06
N ASP A 582 1.07 -0.54 -17.16
CA ASP A 582 1.25 0.86 -16.78
C ASP A 582 0.99 1.75 -18.01
N GLY A 583 -0.29 2.09 -18.24
CA GLY A 583 -0.72 2.98 -19.32
C GLY A 583 -0.58 4.46 -18.98
N ARG A 584 -1.21 5.34 -19.78
CA ARG A 584 -1.27 6.78 -19.49
C ARG A 584 -1.90 7.05 -18.11
N GLY A 585 -1.37 8.03 -17.41
CA GLY A 585 -1.67 8.32 -16.01
C GLY A 585 -0.67 7.71 -15.02
N SER A 586 0.20 6.79 -15.46
CA SER A 586 1.24 6.21 -14.62
C SER A 586 2.35 7.21 -14.31
N SER A 587 2.90 7.15 -13.10
CA SER A 587 4.01 7.98 -12.65
C SER A 587 5.38 7.46 -13.13
N PHE A 588 6.40 8.30 -13.03
CA PHE A 588 7.81 7.98 -13.27
C PHE A 588 8.16 7.59 -14.73
N GLN A 589 7.35 8.03 -15.68
CA GLN A 589 7.56 7.84 -17.11
C GLN A 589 7.49 9.17 -17.89
N GLY A 590 7.70 10.29 -17.18
CA GLY A 590 7.61 11.65 -17.71
C GLY A 590 6.19 12.22 -17.69
N GLU A 591 6.11 13.54 -17.84
CA GLU A 591 4.84 14.29 -17.72
C GLU A 591 3.85 13.99 -18.86
N GLU A 592 4.31 13.61 -20.04
CA GLU A 592 3.44 13.32 -21.18
C GLU A 592 2.55 12.10 -20.89
N ILE A 593 3.12 11.08 -20.27
CA ILE A 593 2.36 9.88 -19.84
C ILE A 593 1.51 10.21 -18.62
N LEU A 594 2.07 10.88 -17.61
CA LEU A 594 1.36 11.25 -16.38
C LEU A 594 0.10 12.07 -16.66
N TYR A 595 0.25 13.14 -17.44
CA TYR A 595 -0.85 14.05 -17.76
C TYR A 595 -1.73 13.59 -18.92
N GLY A 596 -1.45 12.42 -19.49
CA GLY A 596 -2.27 11.84 -20.56
C GLY A 596 -3.73 11.66 -20.19
N VAL A 597 -4.05 11.51 -18.91
CA VAL A 597 -5.41 11.33 -18.38
C VAL A 597 -6.09 12.63 -17.93
N HIS A 598 -5.43 13.78 -18.06
CA HIS A 598 -5.98 15.06 -17.63
C HIS A 598 -7.35 15.31 -18.26
N GLN A 599 -8.38 15.49 -17.43
CA GLN A 599 -9.79 15.72 -17.78
C GLN A 599 -10.46 14.60 -18.60
N ARG A 600 -9.91 13.36 -18.60
CA ARG A 600 -10.41 12.24 -19.40
C ARG A 600 -10.10 10.86 -18.80
N LEU A 601 -10.18 10.75 -17.46
CA LEU A 601 -10.12 9.45 -16.78
C LEU A 601 -11.23 8.52 -17.29
N GLY A 602 -10.91 7.23 -17.42
CA GLY A 602 -11.84 6.22 -17.95
C GLY A 602 -11.94 6.19 -19.47
N THR A 603 -11.14 6.99 -20.18
CA THR A 603 -11.14 7.04 -21.65
C THR A 603 -9.81 6.54 -22.23
N VAL A 604 -8.75 7.34 -22.16
CA VAL A 604 -7.45 7.00 -22.74
C VAL A 604 -6.72 5.91 -21.96
N ASP A 605 -6.87 5.88 -20.66
CA ASP A 605 -6.38 4.83 -19.77
C ASP A 605 -7.08 3.49 -20.02
N ALA A 606 -8.40 3.48 -20.23
CA ALA A 606 -9.15 2.30 -20.67
C ALA A 606 -8.72 1.84 -22.07
N GLN A 607 -8.50 2.77 -22.99
CA GLN A 607 -8.02 2.47 -24.33
C GLN A 607 -6.64 1.80 -24.30
N ASP A 608 -5.71 2.29 -23.47
CA ASP A 608 -4.38 1.70 -23.33
C ASP A 608 -4.46 0.27 -22.80
N GLN A 609 -5.31 0.00 -21.79
CA GLN A 609 -5.56 -1.34 -21.26
C GLN A 609 -6.13 -2.28 -22.31
N THR A 610 -7.12 -1.80 -23.10
CA THR A 610 -7.72 -2.60 -24.19
C THR A 610 -6.69 -2.93 -25.27
N THR A 611 -5.89 -1.95 -25.69
CA THR A 611 -4.86 -2.16 -26.73
C THR A 611 -3.77 -3.13 -26.26
N ALA A 612 -3.37 -3.04 -24.98
CA ALA A 612 -2.43 -3.98 -24.39
C ALA A 612 -3.03 -5.40 -24.35
N LEU A 613 -4.30 -5.53 -23.96
CA LEU A 613 -5.01 -6.80 -23.97
C LEU A 613 -5.03 -7.43 -25.37
N GLU A 614 -5.32 -6.66 -26.41
CA GLU A 614 -5.31 -7.15 -27.80
C GLU A 614 -3.94 -7.70 -28.23
N GLN A 615 -2.85 -7.16 -27.70
CA GLN A 615 -1.52 -7.70 -27.94
C GLN A 615 -1.27 -8.99 -27.15
N LEU A 616 -1.77 -9.06 -25.91
CA LEU A 616 -1.67 -10.27 -25.08
C LEU A 616 -2.44 -11.44 -25.67
N LEU A 617 -3.62 -11.20 -26.26
CA LEU A 617 -4.44 -12.23 -26.89
C LEU A 617 -3.78 -12.89 -28.12
N LYS A 618 -2.71 -12.31 -28.66
CA LYS A 618 -1.90 -12.92 -29.74
C LYS A 618 -0.93 -14.00 -29.22
N LEU A 619 -0.73 -14.11 -27.91
CA LEU A 619 0.13 -15.13 -27.32
C LEU A 619 -0.57 -16.49 -27.40
N PRO A 620 0.12 -17.54 -27.89
CA PRO A 620 -0.51 -18.83 -28.22
C PRO A 620 -1.09 -19.56 -27.01
N TYR A 621 -0.57 -19.28 -25.84
CA TYR A 621 -0.96 -19.89 -24.57
C TYR A 621 -2.06 -19.12 -23.81
N ILE A 622 -2.63 -18.05 -24.39
CA ILE A 622 -3.75 -17.31 -23.79
C ILE A 622 -5.08 -17.73 -24.42
N ASP A 623 -6.06 -18.02 -23.57
CA ASP A 623 -7.43 -18.32 -23.97
C ASP A 623 -8.23 -17.02 -24.11
N GLU A 624 -8.46 -16.57 -25.35
CA GLU A 624 -9.22 -15.35 -25.65
C GLU A 624 -10.68 -15.40 -25.19
N SER A 625 -11.22 -16.61 -24.96
CA SER A 625 -12.59 -16.80 -24.45
C SER A 625 -12.69 -16.71 -22.93
N LYS A 626 -11.56 -16.70 -22.21
CA LYS A 626 -11.45 -16.73 -20.74
C LYS A 626 -10.64 -15.55 -20.22
N VAL A 627 -11.15 -14.35 -20.50
CA VAL A 627 -10.51 -13.09 -20.08
C VAL A 627 -11.35 -12.41 -19.01
N GLY A 628 -10.73 -12.09 -17.89
CA GLY A 628 -11.34 -11.37 -16.76
C GLY A 628 -10.64 -10.06 -16.46
N VAL A 629 -11.32 -9.18 -15.68
CA VAL A 629 -10.76 -7.93 -15.18
C VAL A 629 -11.10 -7.76 -13.70
N TYR A 630 -10.15 -7.25 -12.92
CA TYR A 630 -10.29 -6.98 -11.49
C TYR A 630 -9.75 -5.61 -11.14
N GLY A 631 -10.47 -4.89 -10.28
CA GLY A 631 -9.96 -3.63 -9.76
C GLY A 631 -10.63 -3.17 -8.46
N LYS A 632 -9.92 -2.33 -7.70
CA LYS A 632 -10.41 -1.70 -6.46
C LYS A 632 -10.35 -0.18 -6.58
N ALA A 633 -11.32 0.53 -6.01
CA ALA A 633 -11.43 1.99 -6.01
C ALA A 633 -11.38 2.58 -7.43
N TYR A 634 -10.34 3.32 -7.81
CA TYR A 634 -10.11 3.75 -9.19
C TYR A 634 -9.99 2.55 -10.15
N GLY A 635 -9.28 1.49 -9.74
CA GLY A 635 -9.22 0.24 -10.52
C GLY A 635 -10.59 -0.42 -10.67
N GLY A 636 -11.48 -0.29 -9.66
CA GLY A 636 -12.89 -0.73 -9.73
C GLY A 636 -13.70 0.08 -10.74
N PHE A 637 -13.48 1.39 -10.82
CA PHE A 637 -14.03 2.24 -11.88
C PHE A 637 -13.56 1.75 -13.26
N LEU A 638 -12.23 1.61 -13.43
CA LEU A 638 -11.65 1.22 -14.72
C LEU A 638 -12.08 -0.19 -15.14
N SER A 639 -12.12 -1.16 -14.21
CA SER A 639 -12.61 -2.52 -14.51
C SER A 639 -14.07 -2.54 -14.96
N THR A 640 -14.91 -1.69 -14.38
CA THR A 640 -16.32 -1.55 -14.77
C THR A 640 -16.43 -0.90 -16.16
N VAL A 641 -15.64 0.15 -16.44
CA VAL A 641 -15.56 0.78 -17.78
C VAL A 641 -15.17 -0.25 -18.84
N LEU A 642 -14.09 -1.02 -18.58
CA LEU A 642 -13.58 -2.03 -19.52
C LEU A 642 -14.58 -3.16 -19.77
N LEU A 643 -15.24 -3.64 -18.69
CA LEU A 643 -16.21 -4.73 -18.80
C LEU A 643 -17.47 -4.31 -19.56
N LEU A 644 -18.02 -3.13 -19.27
CA LEU A 644 -19.29 -2.67 -19.82
C LEU A 644 -19.13 -1.88 -21.13
N SER A 645 -17.90 -1.70 -21.62
CA SER A 645 -17.65 -1.01 -22.90
C SER A 645 -18.22 -1.78 -24.08
N HIS A 646 -18.62 -1.04 -25.13
CA HIS A 646 -19.03 -1.63 -26.40
C HIS A 646 -17.86 -2.42 -27.00
N ASN A 647 -18.08 -3.67 -27.44
CA ASN A 647 -17.04 -4.60 -27.92
C ASN A 647 -16.02 -5.06 -26.84
N SER A 648 -16.43 -5.11 -25.58
CA SER A 648 -15.58 -5.65 -24.50
C SER A 648 -15.09 -7.07 -24.83
N ARG A 649 -13.81 -7.32 -24.60
CA ARG A 649 -13.18 -8.65 -24.70
C ARG A 649 -13.26 -9.44 -23.39
N PHE A 650 -13.74 -8.80 -22.33
CA PHE A 650 -13.82 -9.41 -21.01
C PHE A 650 -15.11 -10.22 -20.87
N ARG A 651 -14.97 -11.45 -20.38
CA ARG A 651 -16.09 -12.34 -20.07
C ARG A 651 -16.75 -11.99 -18.73
N CYS A 652 -15.95 -11.61 -17.76
CA CYS A 652 -16.41 -11.23 -16.44
C CYS A 652 -15.45 -10.24 -15.76
N GLY A 653 -15.95 -9.53 -14.75
CA GLY A 653 -15.15 -8.57 -14.01
C GLY A 653 -15.56 -8.43 -12.56
N ILE A 654 -14.62 -8.01 -11.74
CA ILE A 654 -14.85 -7.67 -10.33
C ILE A 654 -14.49 -6.21 -10.10
N ALA A 655 -15.38 -5.51 -9.41
CA ALA A 655 -15.21 -4.15 -8.95
C ALA A 655 -15.35 -4.07 -7.42
N VAL A 656 -14.24 -3.83 -6.73
CA VAL A 656 -14.21 -3.69 -5.28
C VAL A 656 -14.24 -2.21 -4.93
N ALA A 657 -15.24 -1.78 -4.16
CA ALA A 657 -15.43 -0.39 -3.75
C ALA A 657 -15.22 0.60 -4.91
N PRO A 658 -15.89 0.44 -6.07
CA PRO A 658 -15.61 1.22 -7.27
C PRO A 658 -16.01 2.69 -7.12
N ILE A 659 -15.17 3.60 -7.60
CA ILE A 659 -15.60 4.98 -7.88
C ILE A 659 -16.52 4.92 -9.11
N THR A 660 -17.72 5.49 -9.03
CA THR A 660 -18.71 5.42 -10.12
C THR A 660 -19.05 6.78 -10.69
N ASP A 661 -18.88 7.82 -9.89
CA ASP A 661 -19.08 9.21 -10.26
C ASP A 661 -18.08 10.08 -9.49
N TRP A 662 -17.22 10.79 -10.19
CA TRP A 662 -16.20 11.65 -9.59
C TRP A 662 -16.79 12.85 -8.82
N ARG A 663 -18.07 13.20 -9.04
CA ARG A 663 -18.80 14.21 -8.28
C ARG A 663 -19.10 13.77 -6.84
N LEU A 664 -19.11 12.47 -6.59
CA LEU A 664 -19.34 11.88 -5.26
C LEU A 664 -18.05 11.70 -4.47
N TYR A 665 -16.90 11.83 -5.11
CA TYR A 665 -15.59 11.63 -4.49
C TYR A 665 -15.00 12.92 -3.93
N GLY A 666 -13.93 12.82 -3.13
CA GLY A 666 -13.28 13.95 -2.45
C GLY A 666 -12.84 15.09 -3.39
N SER A 667 -13.03 16.32 -2.93
CA SER A 667 -12.76 17.55 -3.71
C SER A 667 -11.33 17.62 -4.22
N ALA A 668 -10.32 17.38 -3.36
CA ALA A 668 -8.93 17.52 -3.73
C ALA A 668 -8.52 16.59 -4.89
N CYS A 669 -8.94 15.32 -4.85
CA CYS A 669 -8.67 14.38 -5.93
C CYS A 669 -9.46 14.70 -7.19
N SER A 670 -10.79 14.88 -7.09
CA SER A 670 -11.63 15.10 -8.26
C SER A 670 -11.29 16.41 -8.98
N GLU A 671 -11.10 17.49 -8.23
CA GLU A 671 -10.78 18.81 -8.81
C GLU A 671 -9.36 18.88 -9.39
N LYS A 672 -8.42 18.08 -8.86
CA LYS A 672 -7.08 17.92 -9.42
C LYS A 672 -7.14 17.43 -10.87
N TYR A 673 -7.94 16.40 -11.14
CA TYR A 673 -8.01 15.80 -12.46
C TYR A 673 -8.93 16.52 -13.43
N PHE A 674 -10.04 17.10 -12.96
CA PHE A 674 -11.10 17.64 -13.82
C PHE A 674 -11.23 19.16 -13.78
N GLY A 675 -10.70 19.82 -12.75
CA GLY A 675 -10.93 21.23 -12.49
C GLY A 675 -12.24 21.48 -11.73
N PHE A 676 -12.56 22.76 -11.47
CA PHE A 676 -13.72 23.16 -10.69
C PHE A 676 -15.03 22.92 -11.44
N PRO A 677 -16.06 22.28 -10.84
CA PRO A 677 -17.23 21.75 -11.54
C PRO A 677 -18.09 22.79 -12.27
N ALA A 678 -18.22 23.99 -11.71
CA ALA A 678 -19.03 25.07 -12.35
C ALA A 678 -18.54 25.44 -13.77
N LYS A 679 -17.29 25.09 -14.12
CA LYS A 679 -16.69 25.33 -15.43
C LYS A 679 -16.55 24.07 -16.27
N GLU A 680 -16.55 22.89 -15.63
CA GLU A 680 -16.08 21.65 -16.26
C GLU A 680 -17.08 20.48 -16.10
N GLU A 681 -18.36 20.75 -15.82
CA GLU A 681 -19.37 19.73 -15.53
C GLU A 681 -19.45 18.62 -16.61
N TYR A 682 -19.32 18.98 -17.89
CA TYR A 682 -19.34 18.02 -18.99
C TYR A 682 -18.23 16.96 -18.87
N LYS A 683 -17.03 17.34 -18.39
CA LYS A 683 -15.90 16.42 -18.24
C LYS A 683 -16.14 15.38 -17.14
N TYR A 684 -16.83 15.77 -16.08
CA TYR A 684 -17.27 14.85 -15.04
C TYR A 684 -18.31 13.85 -15.55
N GLN A 685 -19.23 14.30 -16.42
CA GLN A 685 -20.24 13.42 -16.99
C GLN A 685 -19.65 12.34 -17.89
N ILE A 686 -18.72 12.68 -18.78
CA ILE A 686 -18.10 11.69 -19.69
C ILE A 686 -17.16 10.71 -18.99
N SER A 687 -16.65 11.10 -17.81
CA SER A 687 -15.77 10.26 -16.98
C SER A 687 -16.55 9.56 -15.85
N SER A 688 -17.87 9.50 -15.92
CA SER A 688 -18.76 8.83 -14.97
C SER A 688 -19.35 7.57 -15.60
N LEU A 689 -19.63 6.56 -14.77
CA LEU A 689 -20.32 5.35 -15.23
C LEU A 689 -21.79 5.59 -15.60
N VAL A 690 -22.36 6.74 -15.22
CA VAL A 690 -23.78 7.08 -15.47
C VAL A 690 -24.15 7.10 -16.96
N GLY A 691 -23.19 7.36 -17.84
CA GLY A 691 -23.38 7.39 -19.31
C GLY A 691 -23.13 6.06 -20.04
N ILE A 692 -22.82 4.98 -19.34
CA ILE A 692 -22.51 3.70 -19.97
C ILE A 692 -23.78 3.04 -20.49
N THR A 693 -23.75 2.65 -21.78
CA THR A 693 -24.77 1.82 -22.42
C THR A 693 -24.22 0.40 -22.55
N ALA A 694 -24.59 -0.48 -21.63
CA ALA A 694 -24.18 -1.89 -21.67
C ALA A 694 -24.96 -2.63 -22.78
N THR A 695 -24.26 -3.33 -23.67
CA THR A 695 -24.87 -3.98 -24.84
C THR A 695 -24.81 -5.51 -24.81
N GLN A 696 -24.10 -6.13 -23.84
CA GLN A 696 -23.94 -7.59 -23.78
C GLN A 696 -24.02 -8.13 -22.34
N PRO A 697 -24.45 -9.41 -22.13
CA PRO A 697 -24.56 -10.04 -20.83
C PRO A 697 -23.18 -10.51 -20.34
N GLN A 698 -22.44 -9.64 -19.67
CA GLN A 698 -21.19 -9.97 -18.97
C GLN A 698 -21.49 -10.15 -17.47
N GLU A 699 -20.68 -10.97 -16.79
CA GLU A 699 -20.85 -11.19 -15.36
C GLU A 699 -20.05 -10.13 -14.57
N LEU A 700 -20.73 -9.22 -13.86
CA LEU A 700 -20.12 -8.22 -12.98
C LEU A 700 -20.34 -8.62 -11.52
N PHE A 701 -19.26 -8.66 -10.75
CA PHE A 701 -19.27 -8.87 -9.32
C PHE A 701 -18.81 -7.61 -8.58
N ILE A 702 -19.71 -7.00 -7.82
CA ILE A 702 -19.46 -5.79 -7.05
C ILE A 702 -19.28 -6.19 -5.59
N ILE A 703 -18.21 -5.70 -4.95
CA ILE A 703 -17.88 -5.95 -3.54
C ILE A 703 -17.70 -4.62 -2.82
N HIS A 704 -18.36 -4.40 -1.67
CA HIS A 704 -18.25 -3.14 -0.94
C HIS A 704 -18.52 -3.28 0.56
N GLY A 705 -17.74 -2.57 1.39
CA GLY A 705 -18.01 -2.38 2.82
C GLY A 705 -18.99 -1.23 3.05
N THR A 706 -19.92 -1.37 3.99
CA THR A 706 -20.95 -0.32 4.20
C THR A 706 -20.46 0.88 4.99
N GLU A 707 -19.36 0.74 5.77
CA GLU A 707 -18.72 1.81 6.54
C GLU A 707 -17.45 2.35 5.84
N ASP A 708 -17.41 2.26 4.49
CA ASP A 708 -16.31 2.77 3.69
C ASP A 708 -16.32 4.32 3.67
N ALA A 709 -15.38 4.91 4.41
CA ALA A 709 -15.19 6.35 4.53
C ALA A 709 -14.38 6.97 3.38
N THR A 710 -13.78 6.16 2.51
CA THR A 710 -12.96 6.61 1.38
C THR A 710 -13.76 6.67 0.09
N VAL A 711 -14.31 5.54 -0.32
CA VAL A 711 -15.24 5.42 -1.44
C VAL A 711 -16.58 4.97 -0.87
N HIS A 712 -17.47 5.91 -0.64
CA HIS A 712 -18.74 5.62 0.03
C HIS A 712 -19.55 4.55 -0.67
N PHE A 713 -20.27 3.74 0.10
CA PHE A 713 -21.19 2.74 -0.44
C PHE A 713 -22.24 3.34 -1.40
N GLN A 714 -22.48 4.66 -1.33
CA GLN A 714 -23.29 5.42 -2.29
C GLN A 714 -22.85 5.18 -3.75
N HIS A 715 -21.54 5.06 -4.02
CA HIS A 715 -21.03 4.76 -5.36
C HIS A 715 -21.57 3.43 -5.90
N SER A 716 -21.52 2.35 -5.09
CA SER A 716 -22.07 1.06 -5.49
C SER A 716 -23.60 1.08 -5.57
N ALA A 717 -24.28 1.83 -4.72
CA ALA A 717 -25.74 1.97 -4.78
C ALA A 717 -26.19 2.65 -6.09
N GLU A 718 -25.51 3.71 -6.53
CA GLU A 718 -25.78 4.35 -7.82
C GLU A 718 -25.46 3.44 -9.01
N LEU A 719 -24.37 2.65 -8.94
CA LEU A 719 -24.04 1.67 -9.96
C LEU A 719 -25.11 0.58 -10.06
N VAL A 720 -25.54 0.03 -8.95
CA VAL A 720 -26.58 -1.02 -8.89
C VAL A 720 -27.91 -0.48 -9.44
N LYS A 721 -28.27 0.74 -9.11
CA LYS A 721 -29.46 1.40 -9.65
C LYS A 721 -29.38 1.54 -11.20
N LEU A 722 -28.22 1.95 -11.70
CA LEU A 722 -27.96 2.05 -13.14
C LEU A 722 -28.06 0.67 -13.82
N LEU A 723 -27.35 -0.35 -13.32
CA LEU A 723 -27.36 -1.69 -13.88
C LEU A 723 -28.76 -2.31 -13.90
N SER A 724 -29.53 -2.10 -12.83
CA SER A 724 -30.93 -2.54 -12.75
C SER A 724 -31.81 -1.86 -13.80
N SER A 725 -31.60 -0.55 -14.06
CA SER A 725 -32.34 0.18 -15.10
C SER A 725 -31.99 -0.28 -16.53
N LEU A 726 -30.78 -0.80 -16.72
CA LEU A 726 -30.31 -1.32 -17.99
C LEU A 726 -30.56 -2.82 -18.17
N ASN A 727 -31.20 -3.49 -17.21
CA ASN A 727 -31.37 -4.95 -17.15
C ASN A 727 -30.07 -5.74 -17.26
N VAL A 728 -28.97 -5.21 -16.73
CA VAL A 728 -27.66 -5.90 -16.68
C VAL A 728 -27.59 -6.72 -15.41
N ASN A 729 -27.24 -8.01 -15.52
CA ASN A 729 -27.03 -8.89 -14.39
C ASN A 729 -25.76 -8.54 -13.64
N TYR A 730 -25.86 -8.52 -12.31
CA TYR A 730 -24.72 -8.33 -11.42
C TYR A 730 -24.84 -9.21 -10.17
N THR A 731 -23.72 -9.48 -9.53
CA THR A 731 -23.65 -10.03 -8.18
C THR A 731 -23.15 -8.94 -7.26
N LEU A 732 -23.79 -8.74 -6.10
CA LEU A 732 -23.37 -7.78 -5.09
C LEU A 732 -23.05 -8.50 -3.78
N GLN A 733 -21.83 -8.33 -3.26
CA GLN A 733 -21.42 -8.79 -1.93
C GLN A 733 -21.17 -7.58 -1.04
N ILE A 734 -21.95 -7.47 0.02
CA ILE A 734 -21.85 -6.40 1.00
C ILE A 734 -21.13 -6.94 2.24
N PHE A 735 -20.20 -6.14 2.77
CA PHE A 735 -19.57 -6.35 4.06
C PHE A 735 -20.13 -5.32 5.05
N PRO A 736 -21.10 -5.69 5.91
CA PRO A 736 -21.69 -4.77 6.88
C PRO A 736 -20.64 -4.26 7.87
N ASP A 737 -20.66 -2.96 8.14
CA ASP A 737 -19.80 -2.27 9.12
C ASP A 737 -18.28 -2.39 8.86
N GLU A 738 -17.90 -2.76 7.64
CA GLU A 738 -16.51 -2.79 7.18
C GLU A 738 -16.19 -1.56 6.34
N GLY A 739 -14.96 -1.07 6.50
CA GLY A 739 -14.45 0.11 5.79
C GLY A 739 -13.80 -0.20 4.44
N HIS A 740 -13.06 0.78 3.90
CA HIS A 740 -12.33 0.61 2.63
C HIS A 740 -11.28 -0.50 2.69
N THR A 741 -10.64 -0.69 3.84
CA THR A 741 -9.77 -1.82 4.15
C THR A 741 -10.57 -2.76 5.05
N LEU A 742 -10.87 -3.95 4.52
CA LEU A 742 -11.61 -4.96 5.26
C LEU A 742 -10.76 -5.55 6.40
N SER A 743 -11.41 -5.99 7.48
CA SER A 743 -10.77 -6.79 8.52
C SER A 743 -10.17 -8.07 7.94
N SER A 744 -9.17 -8.65 8.60
CA SER A 744 -8.46 -9.84 8.09
C SER A 744 -9.38 -11.00 7.76
N HIS A 745 -10.41 -11.24 8.60
CA HIS A 745 -11.41 -12.28 8.36
C HIS A 745 -12.29 -11.99 7.13
N SER A 746 -12.78 -10.75 7.02
CA SER A 746 -13.59 -10.31 5.88
C SER A 746 -12.75 -10.29 4.59
N GLN A 747 -11.48 -9.94 4.67
CA GLN A 747 -10.55 -9.99 3.54
C GLN A 747 -10.33 -11.43 3.06
N GLN A 748 -10.14 -12.39 3.96
CA GLN A 748 -10.01 -13.81 3.61
C GLN A 748 -11.26 -14.32 2.91
N PHE A 749 -12.45 -13.99 3.44
CA PHE A 749 -13.73 -14.37 2.83
C PHE A 749 -13.93 -13.70 1.45
N MET A 750 -13.59 -12.41 1.33
CA MET A 750 -13.63 -11.70 0.04
C MET A 750 -12.75 -12.39 -1.01
N LEU A 751 -11.50 -12.70 -0.68
CA LEU A 751 -10.57 -13.35 -1.61
C LEU A 751 -11.06 -14.75 -2.00
N SER A 752 -11.65 -15.51 -1.07
CA SER A 752 -12.29 -16.79 -1.37
C SER A 752 -13.45 -16.63 -2.38
N SER A 753 -14.28 -15.59 -2.21
CA SER A 753 -15.36 -15.26 -3.14
C SER A 753 -14.84 -14.85 -4.52
N VAL A 754 -13.77 -14.08 -4.57
CA VAL A 754 -13.08 -13.69 -5.82
C VAL A 754 -12.57 -14.91 -6.57
N MET A 755 -11.89 -15.83 -5.87
CA MET A 755 -11.40 -17.09 -6.47
C MET A 755 -12.54 -17.94 -7.02
N ALA A 756 -13.59 -18.13 -6.22
CA ALA A 756 -14.77 -18.90 -6.63
C ALA A 756 -15.48 -18.28 -7.84
N PHE A 757 -15.55 -16.94 -7.91
CA PHE A 757 -16.14 -16.22 -9.04
C PHE A 757 -15.36 -16.46 -10.34
N TYR A 758 -14.04 -16.26 -10.36
CA TYR A 758 -13.26 -16.50 -11.58
C TYR A 758 -13.21 -17.96 -11.97
N LYS A 759 -13.13 -18.88 -11.01
CA LYS A 759 -13.23 -20.32 -11.30
C LYS A 759 -14.53 -20.66 -12.05
N ARG A 760 -15.66 -20.16 -11.58
CA ARG A 760 -16.98 -20.34 -12.24
C ARG A 760 -17.01 -19.63 -13.59
N CYS A 761 -16.51 -18.38 -13.68
CA CYS A 761 -16.51 -17.61 -14.91
C CYS A 761 -15.71 -18.30 -16.02
N PHE A 762 -14.55 -18.88 -15.70
CA PHE A 762 -13.67 -19.51 -16.69
C PHE A 762 -13.99 -20.99 -16.97
N GLN A 763 -14.94 -21.60 -16.25
CA GLN A 763 -15.45 -22.92 -16.63
C GLN A 763 -16.26 -22.85 -17.93
N GLU A 764 -16.17 -23.89 -18.75
CA GLU A 764 -17.03 -24.03 -19.91
C GLU A 764 -18.47 -24.22 -19.46
N LYS A 765 -19.41 -23.46 -20.03
CA LYS A 765 -20.82 -23.77 -19.88
C LYS A 765 -21.07 -25.09 -20.63
N ASN A 766 -21.21 -26.20 -19.92
CA ASN A 766 -21.80 -27.39 -20.50
C ASN A 766 -23.21 -27.00 -20.97
N THR A 767 -23.37 -26.77 -22.25
CA THR A 767 -24.69 -26.75 -22.90
C THR A 767 -25.25 -28.15 -22.77
N VAL A 768 -26.04 -28.40 -21.72
CA VAL A 768 -26.94 -29.54 -21.68
C VAL A 768 -27.92 -29.28 -22.83
N ALA A 769 -27.71 -29.92 -23.95
CA ALA A 769 -28.71 -30.03 -24.97
C ALA A 769 -29.91 -30.75 -24.32
N LEU A 770 -31.00 -30.04 -24.10
CA LEU A 770 -32.31 -30.63 -23.85
C LEU A 770 -32.64 -31.42 -25.13
N GLU A 771 -32.37 -32.71 -25.10
CA GLU A 771 -33.01 -33.65 -26.06
C GLU A 771 -34.53 -33.53 -25.81
N THR A 772 -35.19 -32.77 -26.65
CA THR A 772 -36.65 -32.88 -26.79
C THR A 772 -36.92 -34.27 -27.30
N SER A 773 -37.39 -35.15 -26.40
CA SER A 773 -38.05 -36.38 -26.75
C SER A 773 -39.26 -36.01 -27.62
N LYS A 774 -39.18 -36.31 -28.89
CA LYS A 774 -40.37 -36.45 -29.72
C LYS A 774 -41.13 -37.68 -29.20
N GLU A 775 -42.22 -37.47 -28.53
CA GLU A 775 -43.28 -38.45 -28.42
C GLU A 775 -43.99 -38.42 -29.80
N ASP A 776 -43.87 -39.50 -30.56
CA ASP A 776 -44.76 -39.85 -31.65
C ASP A 776 -46.10 -40.29 -31.08
N ASP A 777 -47.20 -39.66 -31.49
CA ASP A 777 -48.51 -40.19 -31.70
C ASP A 777 -49.13 -39.64 -32.96
#